data_17b045f42722c470bb7968e9cc5c976e
#
_entry.id   17b045f42722c470bb7968e9cc5c976e
#
_cell.length_a   1.000
_cell.length_b   1.000
_cell.length_c   1.000
_cell.angle_alpha   90.00
_cell.angle_beta   90.00
_cell.angle_gamma   90.00
#
_symmetry.space_group_name_H-M   'P 1'
#
loop_
_entity.id
_entity.type
_entity.pdbx_description
1 polymer ?
#
loop_
_entity_poly.entity_id
_entity_poly.type
_entity_poly.pdbx_seq_one_letter_code
_entity_poly.pdbx_strand_id
1 'polypeptide(L)'
;MMQHYLQTKEEYKDCILFYRLGDFYEMFFEDAKTVSKELELTLTGKSCGLEERAPMCGVPFHAADGYINRLVKKGYKVAICEQVEDPKLAKGIVKREVIRVVTPGTNIDMQSLDEAKNNYLMCIVYIGDKYGIATTDVTTGDFFVTEVDSERKLLDELNRFSPTEIICNEPFYMSGVDIDDMKERMGIAVSALDSWYFGDDLAKETLLSHFHVQSLEGLGLMDYDCGVIASAALLKYLYETQKNTLSNILELRPYSIGKYMIIDSSSRRNLELVETMREKQKRGSLLWVLDKTKTAMGARLLRSYVEQPLIDKTEILKRQELITNLNDQEITREELREYLGPIYDLERLITRITYQTANPRDMIAFCNSLEMLPPIKTLLEDLKGELATGIREHFDCLEDLCALLKSSINDDPPISVRDGNIIKTGYNEEVDRLRNVSICIIRASKSLADLEGKEREKTGIKNLRIKYNKVFGYYLEVTNSFKDQVPDYYVRKQTLTNAERYITPELKELEDTILGSQDRLVELEYDLFRQIRDTIADNVARIQATARAVAQIDVFVSLALVAGQNNYCKPKINESGVIDIKGGRHPVVEKMIVNDMFIDNDTYLDNHNNRISIITGPNMAGKSTYMRQSALIVLMAQIGSFVPAESANIGIVDRIFTRVGASDDLASGQSTFMVEMNEVANILRNATANSLLILDEIGRGTSTFDGLSIAWAVVEYISNPKLLGAKTLFATHYHELTELEGKLNSVNNYCIAVKEKGDDIVFLRKIVKGGADKSYGIQVAKLAGIPELVINRAKDIVNQLSANDITETVKNISVEGQASGKKKKPHLDEVDLTQMSLFDTVKDDDIIQELRDVDISHMTPMDALNKLYELQNKVKNRW
;
A
#
# COMPACT_ATOMS: atom_id res chain seq x y z
N MET A 1 -33.96 -5.99 22.25
CA MET A 1 -33.12 -6.04 21.06
C MET A 1 -32.83 -4.62 20.52
N MET A 2 -33.82 -3.83 20.13
CA MET A 2 -33.58 -2.50 19.55
C MET A 2 -32.91 -1.53 20.53
N GLN A 3 -33.24 -1.58 21.83
CA GLN A 3 -32.55 -0.81 22.85
C GLN A 3 -31.05 -1.15 22.94
N HIS A 4 -30.73 -2.43 22.89
CA HIS A 4 -29.33 -2.87 22.85
C HIS A 4 -28.62 -2.42 21.56
N TYR A 5 -29.27 -2.47 20.40
CA TYR A 5 -28.74 -1.94 19.15
C TYR A 5 -28.41 -0.45 19.26
N LEU A 6 -29.35 0.35 19.77
CA LEU A 6 -29.14 1.80 19.94
C LEU A 6 -28.03 2.13 20.95
N GLN A 7 -27.95 1.35 22.05
CA GLN A 7 -26.87 1.51 23.02
C GLN A 7 -25.51 1.18 22.39
N THR A 8 -25.39 0.05 21.70
CA THR A 8 -24.15 -0.31 20.97
C THR A 8 -23.81 0.74 19.91
N LYS A 9 -24.81 1.26 19.18
CA LYS A 9 -24.58 2.31 18.18
C LYS A 9 -24.11 3.62 18.80
N GLU A 10 -24.53 3.94 20.02
CA GLU A 10 -24.07 5.12 20.77
C GLU A 10 -22.57 5.03 21.12
N GLU A 11 -22.06 3.84 21.40
CA GLU A 11 -20.62 3.59 21.65
C GLU A 11 -19.80 3.67 20.34
N TYR A 12 -20.39 3.30 19.19
CA TYR A 12 -19.73 3.25 17.86
C TYR A 12 -20.41 4.18 16.86
N LYS A 13 -20.57 5.47 17.23
CA LYS A 13 -21.29 6.47 16.41
C LYS A 13 -20.73 6.68 15.02
N ASP A 14 -19.40 6.64 14.89
CA ASP A 14 -18.64 6.86 13.66
C ASP A 14 -18.54 5.60 12.78
N CYS A 15 -19.04 4.45 13.25
CA CYS A 15 -18.98 3.18 12.54
C CYS A 15 -20.36 2.75 12.01
N ILE A 16 -20.40 2.11 10.87
CA ILE A 16 -21.58 1.38 10.41
C ILE A 16 -21.69 0.09 11.24
N LEU A 17 -22.80 -0.13 11.94
CA LEU A 17 -22.98 -1.26 12.84
C LEU A 17 -23.60 -2.46 12.13
N PHE A 18 -22.79 -3.51 11.89
CA PHE A 18 -23.24 -4.82 11.42
C PHE A 18 -23.69 -5.66 12.62
N TYR A 19 -24.99 -5.72 12.86
CA TYR A 19 -25.56 -6.32 14.06
C TYR A 19 -26.11 -7.72 13.76
N ARG A 20 -25.53 -8.77 14.37
CA ARG A 20 -25.89 -10.18 14.12
C ARG A 20 -27.28 -10.51 14.63
N LEU A 21 -28.15 -10.99 13.74
CA LEU A 21 -29.49 -11.50 14.03
C LEU A 21 -29.73 -12.80 13.25
N GLY A 22 -29.58 -13.93 13.94
CA GLY A 22 -29.66 -15.23 13.27
C GLY A 22 -28.58 -15.40 12.20
N ASP A 23 -28.99 -15.69 10.96
CA ASP A 23 -28.10 -15.89 9.83
C ASP A 23 -27.75 -14.62 9.04
N PHE A 24 -28.15 -13.43 9.57
CA PHE A 24 -27.91 -12.16 8.92
C PHE A 24 -27.19 -11.18 9.84
N TYR A 25 -26.42 -10.28 9.24
CA TYR A 25 -26.09 -8.99 9.83
C TYR A 25 -27.13 -7.97 9.34
N GLU A 26 -27.84 -7.38 10.29
CA GLU A 26 -28.86 -6.36 10.01
C GLU A 26 -28.36 -4.99 10.45
N MET A 27 -28.60 -3.99 9.64
CA MET A 27 -28.33 -2.58 9.91
C MET A 27 -29.66 -1.84 10.00
N PHE A 28 -29.73 -0.81 10.87
CA PHE A 28 -30.95 -0.07 11.11
C PHE A 28 -30.73 1.44 11.00
N PHE A 29 -31.83 2.20 10.85
CA PHE A 29 -31.86 3.66 10.81
C PHE A 29 -30.93 4.25 9.74
N GLU A 30 -30.06 5.20 10.11
CA GLU A 30 -29.15 5.87 9.16
C GLU A 30 -28.12 4.90 8.56
N ASP A 31 -27.63 3.93 9.34
CA ASP A 31 -26.72 2.92 8.82
C ASP A 31 -27.37 2.12 7.68
N ALA A 32 -28.66 1.76 7.85
CA ALA A 32 -29.39 1.04 6.81
C ALA A 32 -29.56 1.88 5.53
N LYS A 33 -29.84 3.16 5.64
CA LYS A 33 -29.98 4.07 4.49
C LYS A 33 -28.63 4.22 3.76
N THR A 34 -27.56 4.44 4.50
CA THR A 34 -26.21 4.58 3.96
C THR A 34 -25.79 3.29 3.25
N VAL A 35 -25.88 2.15 3.93
CA VAL A 35 -25.46 0.85 3.37
C VAL A 35 -26.32 0.45 2.17
N SER A 36 -27.63 0.68 2.24
CA SER A 36 -28.53 0.42 1.11
C SER A 36 -28.12 1.20 -0.14
N LYS A 37 -27.76 2.47 0.00
CA LYS A 37 -27.30 3.33 -1.09
C LYS A 37 -25.91 2.91 -1.61
N GLU A 38 -24.96 2.69 -0.70
CA GLU A 38 -23.55 2.41 -1.06
C GLU A 38 -23.33 1.02 -1.64
N LEU A 39 -24.15 0.05 -1.24
CA LEU A 39 -24.03 -1.36 -1.67
C LEU A 39 -25.15 -1.80 -2.59
N GLU A 40 -26.09 -0.93 -2.93
CA GLU A 40 -27.27 -1.21 -3.76
C GLU A 40 -28.15 -2.31 -3.18
N LEU A 41 -28.31 -2.33 -1.83
CA LEU A 41 -29.15 -3.29 -1.14
C LEU A 41 -30.59 -2.78 -1.00
N THR A 42 -31.52 -3.71 -0.96
CA THR A 42 -32.94 -3.39 -0.75
C THR A 42 -33.15 -2.84 0.66
N LEU A 43 -33.65 -1.60 0.74
CA LEU A 43 -34.07 -1.00 2.00
C LEU A 43 -35.47 -1.50 2.36
N THR A 44 -35.61 -2.10 3.53
CA THR A 44 -36.88 -2.60 4.07
C THR A 44 -37.22 -1.91 5.38
N GLY A 45 -38.27 -2.34 6.09
CA GLY A 45 -38.63 -1.79 7.39
C GLY A 45 -38.99 -2.89 8.38
N LYS A 46 -38.48 -2.79 9.62
CA LYS A 46 -38.77 -3.71 10.72
C LYS A 46 -39.62 -3.02 11.78
N SER A 47 -40.70 -3.69 12.23
CA SER A 47 -41.53 -3.21 13.34
C SER A 47 -40.76 -3.40 14.66
N CYS A 48 -40.54 -2.30 15.39
CA CYS A 48 -39.69 -2.29 16.59
C CYS A 48 -40.42 -1.69 17.82
N GLY A 49 -41.74 -1.56 17.73
CA GLY A 49 -42.53 -0.91 18.79
C GLY A 49 -42.52 0.62 18.74
N LEU A 50 -42.01 1.21 17.65
CA LEU A 50 -42.10 2.61 17.30
C LEU A 50 -43.34 2.85 16.42
N GLU A 51 -43.82 4.08 16.34
CA GLU A 51 -44.97 4.45 15.48
C GLU A 51 -44.65 4.17 14.00
N GLU A 52 -43.42 4.41 13.57
CA GLU A 52 -42.96 4.06 12.23
C GLU A 52 -42.06 2.81 12.24
N ARG A 53 -42.05 2.10 11.09
CA ARG A 53 -41.13 0.99 10.92
C ARG A 53 -39.68 1.49 10.81
N ALA A 54 -38.77 0.93 11.60
CA ALA A 54 -37.36 1.29 11.50
C ALA A 54 -36.80 0.87 10.12
N PRO A 55 -36.19 1.79 9.35
CA PRO A 55 -35.47 1.41 8.13
C PRO A 55 -34.44 0.34 8.43
N MET A 56 -34.37 -0.70 7.59
CA MET A 56 -33.49 -1.84 7.78
C MET A 56 -32.99 -2.36 6.43
N CYS A 57 -31.71 -2.74 6.37
CA CYS A 57 -31.16 -3.63 5.35
C CYS A 57 -30.33 -4.70 6.03
N GLY A 58 -30.01 -5.79 5.31
CA GLY A 58 -29.25 -6.88 5.89
C GLY A 58 -28.53 -7.71 4.83
N VAL A 59 -27.44 -8.36 5.26
CA VAL A 59 -26.63 -9.26 4.44
C VAL A 59 -26.48 -10.61 5.13
N PRO A 60 -26.41 -11.72 4.39
CA PRO A 60 -26.12 -13.01 4.99
C PRO A 60 -24.73 -13.01 5.66
N PHE A 61 -24.62 -13.58 6.87
CA PHE A 61 -23.37 -13.51 7.61
C PHE A 61 -22.18 -14.15 6.89
N HIS A 62 -22.40 -15.22 6.14
CA HIS A 62 -21.36 -15.92 5.38
C HIS A 62 -20.86 -15.14 4.16
N ALA A 63 -21.59 -14.10 3.73
CA ALA A 63 -21.20 -13.21 2.64
C ALA A 63 -20.78 -11.81 3.12
N ALA A 64 -20.78 -11.56 4.44
CA ALA A 64 -20.61 -10.24 5.02
C ALA A 64 -19.25 -9.62 4.66
N ASP A 65 -18.16 -10.38 4.64
CA ASP A 65 -16.80 -9.89 4.36
C ASP A 65 -16.73 -9.12 3.03
N GLY A 66 -17.36 -9.65 1.98
CA GLY A 66 -17.39 -8.97 0.69
C GLY A 66 -18.10 -7.59 0.73
N TYR A 67 -19.15 -7.47 1.53
CA TYR A 67 -19.88 -6.21 1.72
C TYR A 67 -19.11 -5.24 2.63
N ILE A 68 -18.52 -5.73 3.72
CA ILE A 68 -17.67 -4.95 4.61
C ILE A 68 -16.50 -4.35 3.83
N ASN A 69 -15.82 -5.14 3.02
CA ASN A 69 -14.70 -4.69 2.20
C ASN A 69 -15.08 -3.58 1.20
N ARG A 70 -16.27 -3.66 0.61
CA ARG A 70 -16.76 -2.60 -0.28
C ARG A 70 -17.01 -1.29 0.45
N LEU A 71 -17.50 -1.33 1.69
CA LEU A 71 -17.68 -0.14 2.53
C LEU A 71 -16.34 0.44 2.98
N VAL A 72 -15.44 -0.42 3.45
CA VAL A 72 -14.11 -0.03 3.93
C VAL A 72 -13.27 0.61 2.81
N LYS A 73 -13.34 0.08 1.58
CA LYS A 73 -12.70 0.69 0.39
C LYS A 73 -13.23 2.09 0.06
N LYS A 74 -14.44 2.42 0.50
CA LYS A 74 -15.04 3.76 0.38
C LYS A 74 -14.74 4.66 1.58
N GLY A 75 -13.90 4.21 2.53
CA GLY A 75 -13.49 4.96 3.70
C GLY A 75 -14.42 4.82 4.93
N TYR A 76 -15.45 3.99 4.88
CA TYR A 76 -16.31 3.75 6.05
C TYR A 76 -15.63 2.82 7.05
N LYS A 77 -15.90 3.06 8.35
CA LYS A 77 -15.56 2.15 9.44
C LYS A 77 -16.76 1.23 9.72
N VAL A 78 -16.52 -0.05 9.94
CA VAL A 78 -17.58 -1.05 10.17
C VAL A 78 -17.34 -1.76 11.49
N ALA A 79 -18.29 -1.65 12.43
CA ALA A 79 -18.29 -2.37 13.71
C ALA A 79 -19.06 -3.70 13.55
N ILE A 80 -18.42 -4.81 13.83
CA ILE A 80 -19.01 -6.16 13.75
C ILE A 80 -19.49 -6.57 15.14
N CYS A 81 -20.81 -6.61 15.31
CA CYS A 81 -21.46 -7.04 16.55
C CYS A 81 -21.95 -8.49 16.41
N GLU A 82 -21.32 -9.40 17.13
CA GLU A 82 -21.52 -10.85 17.06
C GLU A 82 -22.24 -11.38 18.30
N GLN A 83 -22.85 -12.56 18.18
CA GLN A 83 -23.43 -13.30 19.29
C GLN A 83 -22.32 -14.03 20.04
N VAL A 84 -22.09 -13.65 21.29
CA VAL A 84 -21.02 -14.20 22.15
C VAL A 84 -21.52 -15.28 23.13
N GLU A 85 -22.82 -15.62 23.06
CA GLU A 85 -23.48 -16.63 23.90
C GLU A 85 -24.21 -17.65 23.03
N ASP A 86 -24.18 -18.92 23.42
CA ASP A 86 -24.93 -19.97 22.71
C ASP A 86 -26.44 -19.69 22.82
N PRO A 87 -27.15 -19.55 21.67
CA PRO A 87 -28.60 -19.34 21.66
C PRO A 87 -29.40 -20.42 22.39
N LYS A 88 -28.85 -21.67 22.50
CA LYS A 88 -29.51 -22.79 23.21
C LYS A 88 -29.43 -22.64 24.73
N LEU A 89 -28.46 -21.90 25.26
CA LEU A 89 -28.23 -21.71 26.69
C LEU A 89 -28.77 -20.36 27.22
N ALA A 90 -29.06 -19.43 26.31
CA ALA A 90 -29.51 -18.09 26.66
C ALA A 90 -30.87 -18.05 27.33
N LYS A 91 -30.95 -17.50 28.56
CA LYS A 91 -32.20 -17.22 29.25
C LYS A 91 -32.71 -15.80 28.87
N GLY A 92 -33.15 -15.63 27.61
CA GLY A 92 -33.67 -14.35 27.16
C GLY A 92 -33.08 -13.92 25.80
N ILE A 93 -32.62 -12.66 25.69
CA ILE A 93 -31.95 -12.15 24.51
C ILE A 93 -30.49 -12.58 24.53
N VAL A 94 -30.04 -13.33 23.52
CA VAL A 94 -28.64 -13.75 23.36
C VAL A 94 -27.72 -12.54 23.47
N LYS A 95 -26.68 -12.65 24.28
CA LYS A 95 -25.67 -11.60 24.49
C LYS A 95 -24.91 -11.35 23.18
N ARG A 96 -24.71 -10.06 22.88
CA ARG A 96 -23.99 -9.59 21.68
C ARG A 96 -22.99 -8.54 22.08
N GLU A 97 -21.81 -8.59 21.46
CA GLU A 97 -20.75 -7.62 21.69
C GLU A 97 -20.08 -7.28 20.36
N VAL A 98 -19.49 -6.08 20.28
CA VAL A 98 -18.64 -5.73 19.15
C VAL A 98 -17.31 -6.45 19.32
N ILE A 99 -17.06 -7.40 18.44
CA ILE A 99 -15.85 -8.24 18.46
C ILE A 99 -14.71 -7.60 17.67
N ARG A 100 -15.01 -6.69 16.74
CA ARG A 100 -14.03 -6.04 15.88
C ARG A 100 -14.60 -4.81 15.20
N VAL A 101 -13.74 -3.80 14.98
CA VAL A 101 -14.01 -2.69 14.08
C VAL A 101 -13.06 -2.78 12.88
N VAL A 102 -13.61 -2.83 11.67
CA VAL A 102 -12.83 -2.88 10.43
C VAL A 102 -12.75 -1.48 9.83
N THR A 103 -11.53 -1.00 9.62
CA THR A 103 -11.23 0.30 9.00
C THR A 103 -10.31 0.10 7.80
N PRO A 104 -10.08 1.11 6.94
CA PRO A 104 -9.17 0.95 5.80
C PRO A 104 -7.78 0.41 6.17
N GLY A 105 -7.17 0.90 7.26
CA GLY A 105 -5.84 0.49 7.72
C GLY A 105 -5.82 -0.77 8.57
N THR A 106 -6.97 -1.23 9.09
CA THR A 106 -7.05 -2.42 9.95
C THR A 106 -7.69 -3.64 9.27
N ASN A 107 -7.93 -3.56 7.97
CA ASN A 107 -8.47 -4.69 7.21
C ASN A 107 -7.42 -5.81 7.05
N ILE A 108 -7.80 -7.05 7.43
CA ILE A 108 -6.95 -8.26 7.33
C ILE A 108 -7.49 -9.29 6.32
N ASP A 109 -8.53 -8.95 5.57
CA ASP A 109 -9.10 -9.89 4.60
C ASP A 109 -8.22 -9.97 3.34
N MET A 110 -7.59 -11.14 3.14
CA MET A 110 -6.69 -11.41 2.03
C MET A 110 -7.36 -11.28 0.65
N GLN A 111 -8.68 -11.48 0.54
CA GLN A 111 -9.38 -11.38 -0.75
C GLN A 111 -9.57 -9.93 -1.20
N SER A 112 -9.53 -9.00 -0.27
CA SER A 112 -9.73 -7.57 -0.53
C SER A 112 -8.42 -6.78 -0.68
N LEU A 113 -7.34 -7.28 -0.12
CA LEU A 113 -6.03 -6.64 -0.12
C LEU A 113 -5.22 -7.05 -1.35
N ASP A 114 -4.42 -6.13 -1.86
CA ASP A 114 -3.41 -6.44 -2.87
C ASP A 114 -2.31 -7.31 -2.23
N GLU A 115 -2.02 -8.46 -2.83
CA GLU A 115 -1.01 -9.39 -2.33
C GLU A 115 0.40 -8.80 -2.37
N ALA A 116 0.68 -7.96 -3.36
CA ALA A 116 1.98 -7.33 -3.57
C ALA A 116 2.14 -5.96 -2.93
N LYS A 117 1.18 -5.52 -2.07
CA LYS A 117 1.20 -4.22 -1.41
C LYS A 117 0.91 -4.37 0.09
N ASN A 118 1.65 -3.62 0.90
CA ASN A 118 1.36 -3.47 2.33
C ASN A 118 0.11 -2.59 2.53
N ASN A 119 -0.59 -2.82 3.65
CA ASN A 119 -1.75 -2.03 4.06
C ASN A 119 -1.42 -1.21 5.30
N TYR A 120 -0.76 -0.08 5.10
CA TYR A 120 -0.27 0.72 6.22
C TYR A 120 -1.37 1.57 6.87
N LEU A 121 -1.43 1.51 8.20
CA LEU A 121 -2.09 2.44 9.09
C LEU A 121 -1.02 3.34 9.72
N MET A 122 -1.21 4.65 9.69
CA MET A 122 -0.25 5.62 10.23
C MET A 122 -0.88 6.47 11.33
N CYS A 123 -0.14 6.70 12.41
CA CYS A 123 -0.49 7.68 13.43
C CYS A 123 0.45 8.87 13.33
N ILE A 124 -0.10 10.08 13.28
CA ILE A 124 0.66 11.33 13.25
C ILE A 124 0.31 12.16 14.48
N VAL A 125 1.33 12.54 15.24
CA VAL A 125 1.20 13.40 16.41
C VAL A 125 1.99 14.68 16.19
N TYR A 126 1.32 15.83 16.22
CA TYR A 126 1.94 17.15 16.08
C TYR A 126 1.99 17.86 17.43
N ILE A 127 3.20 18.14 17.92
CA ILE A 127 3.46 18.84 19.18
C ILE A 127 4.72 19.69 19.04
N GLY A 128 4.64 20.99 19.34
CA GLY A 128 5.81 21.87 19.43
C GLY A 128 6.65 21.94 18.15
N ASP A 129 6.01 22.06 16.98
CA ASP A 129 6.62 22.09 15.65
C ASP A 129 7.32 20.79 15.21
N LYS A 130 7.07 19.67 15.92
CA LYS A 130 7.56 18.35 15.55
C LYS A 130 6.41 17.40 15.24
N TYR A 131 6.66 16.47 14.34
CA TYR A 131 5.73 15.40 13.97
C TYR A 131 6.30 14.06 14.42
N GLY A 132 5.62 13.38 15.34
CA GLY A 132 5.84 11.97 15.63
C GLY A 132 5.05 11.11 14.66
N ILE A 133 5.68 10.15 14.03
CA ILE A 133 5.08 9.28 13.02
C ILE A 133 5.27 7.84 13.44
N ALA A 134 4.17 7.11 13.60
CA ALA A 134 4.16 5.68 13.82
C ALA A 134 3.36 5.01 12.69
N THR A 135 3.91 3.95 12.09
CA THR A 135 3.30 3.28 10.93
C THR A 135 3.32 1.78 11.13
N THR A 136 2.21 1.12 10.92
CA THR A 136 2.10 -0.34 11.04
C THR A 136 1.33 -0.95 9.87
N ASP A 137 1.71 -2.16 9.47
CA ASP A 137 0.85 -3.05 8.70
C ASP A 137 0.38 -4.18 9.61
N VAL A 138 -0.90 -4.14 9.96
CA VAL A 138 -1.52 -5.13 10.86
C VAL A 138 -1.43 -6.54 10.29
N THR A 139 -1.38 -6.68 8.96
CA THR A 139 -1.38 -7.98 8.29
C THR A 139 -0.01 -8.67 8.30
N THR A 140 1.08 -7.93 8.41
CA THR A 140 2.46 -8.44 8.45
C THR A 140 3.09 -8.32 9.83
N GLY A 141 2.54 -7.45 10.69
CA GLY A 141 3.08 -7.15 12.01
C GLY A 141 4.26 -6.17 11.99
N ASP A 142 4.53 -5.52 10.85
CA ASP A 142 5.54 -4.47 10.76
C ASP A 142 5.11 -3.23 11.52
N PHE A 143 6.02 -2.66 12.33
CA PHE A 143 5.77 -1.44 13.09
C PHE A 143 7.01 -0.53 13.09
N PHE A 144 6.86 0.64 12.51
CA PHE A 144 7.93 1.62 12.34
C PHE A 144 7.61 2.90 13.09
N VAL A 145 8.65 3.59 13.58
CA VAL A 145 8.51 4.89 14.22
C VAL A 145 9.65 5.82 13.82
N THR A 146 9.30 7.09 13.60
CA THR A 146 10.25 8.16 13.38
C THR A 146 9.70 9.48 13.90
N GLU A 147 10.55 10.50 13.94
CA GLU A 147 10.20 11.86 14.31
C GLU A 147 10.78 12.83 13.29
N VAL A 148 10.00 13.83 12.88
CA VAL A 148 10.41 14.81 11.88
C VAL A 148 10.09 16.24 12.33
N ASP A 149 10.88 17.18 11.87
CA ASP A 149 10.87 18.60 12.28
C ASP A 149 10.23 19.53 11.24
N SER A 150 9.67 18.99 10.17
CA SER A 150 9.07 19.81 9.11
C SER A 150 7.97 19.07 8.38
N GLU A 151 6.97 19.83 7.94
CA GLU A 151 5.85 19.35 7.10
C GLU A 151 6.35 18.59 5.87
N ARG A 152 7.43 19.08 5.25
CA ARG A 152 8.01 18.46 4.09
C ARG A 152 8.51 17.03 4.35
N LYS A 153 9.27 16.83 5.44
CA LYS A 153 9.74 15.49 5.83
C LYS A 153 8.56 14.57 6.14
N LEU A 154 7.48 15.12 6.70
CA LEU A 154 6.23 14.40 6.89
C LEU A 154 5.64 13.94 5.55
N LEU A 155 5.55 14.83 4.55
CA LEU A 155 5.05 14.49 3.21
C LEU A 155 5.94 13.46 2.52
N ASP A 156 7.25 13.50 2.71
CA ASP A 156 8.18 12.47 2.23
C ASP A 156 7.85 11.10 2.84
N GLU A 157 7.56 11.02 4.15
CA GLU A 157 7.17 9.78 4.82
C GLU A 157 5.77 9.29 4.41
N LEU A 158 4.82 10.20 4.21
CA LEU A 158 3.51 9.85 3.65
C LEU A 158 3.63 9.24 2.26
N ASN A 159 4.47 9.82 1.41
CA ASN A 159 4.73 9.27 0.08
C ASN A 159 5.47 7.94 0.15
N ARG A 160 6.37 7.75 1.12
CA ARG A 160 7.14 6.53 1.34
C ARG A 160 6.24 5.34 1.68
N PHE A 161 5.35 5.50 2.66
CA PHE A 161 4.49 4.41 3.13
C PHE A 161 3.17 4.31 2.35
N SER A 162 2.70 5.41 1.77
CA SER A 162 1.40 5.49 1.09
C SER A 162 0.29 4.84 1.92
N PRO A 163 0.04 5.33 3.18
CA PRO A 163 -0.90 4.71 4.09
C PRO A 163 -2.32 4.77 3.53
N THR A 164 -3.15 3.78 3.89
CA THR A 164 -4.58 3.77 3.54
C THR A 164 -5.42 4.52 4.56
N GLU A 165 -4.92 4.65 5.79
CA GLU A 165 -5.58 5.36 6.87
C GLU A 165 -4.54 6.09 7.72
N ILE A 166 -4.89 7.33 8.12
CA ILE A 166 -4.15 8.15 9.08
C ILE A 166 -5.05 8.46 10.26
N ILE A 167 -4.54 8.20 11.46
CA ILE A 167 -5.10 8.67 12.72
C ILE A 167 -4.19 9.76 13.28
N CYS A 168 -4.74 10.81 13.88
CA CYS A 168 -3.93 11.94 14.34
C CYS A 168 -4.53 12.62 15.57
N ASN A 169 -3.75 13.47 16.22
CA ASN A 169 -4.23 14.36 17.27
C ASN A 169 -4.89 15.63 16.65
N GLU A 170 -5.78 16.29 17.38
CA GLU A 170 -6.45 17.52 16.91
C GLU A 170 -5.48 18.62 16.44
N PRO A 171 -4.33 18.90 17.14
CA PRO A 171 -3.36 19.90 16.70
C PRO A 171 -2.83 19.68 15.28
N PHE A 172 -2.81 18.45 14.79
CA PHE A 172 -2.38 18.15 13.42
C PHE A 172 -3.24 18.87 12.36
N TYR A 173 -4.54 19.07 12.60
CA TYR A 173 -5.40 19.84 11.69
C TYR A 173 -5.04 21.33 11.62
N MET A 174 -4.26 21.83 12.59
CA MET A 174 -3.79 23.21 12.64
C MET A 174 -2.31 23.36 12.24
N SER A 175 -1.65 22.29 11.83
CA SER A 175 -0.21 22.28 11.48
C SER A 175 0.12 22.96 10.15
N GLY A 176 -0.89 23.35 9.36
CA GLY A 176 -0.72 23.93 8.02
C GLY A 176 -0.71 22.88 6.90
N VAL A 177 -0.68 21.59 7.23
CA VAL A 177 -0.71 20.49 6.26
C VAL A 177 -2.09 20.40 5.60
N ASP A 178 -2.13 20.28 4.27
CA ASP A 178 -3.37 20.18 3.51
C ASP A 178 -3.97 18.76 3.63
N ILE A 179 -4.92 18.63 4.57
CA ILE A 179 -5.61 17.36 4.85
C ILE A 179 -6.62 17.01 3.76
N ASP A 180 -7.20 18.00 3.10
CA ASP A 180 -8.17 17.76 2.03
C ASP A 180 -7.43 17.19 0.79
N ASP A 181 -6.21 17.64 0.50
CA ASP A 181 -5.35 17.05 -0.51
C ASP A 181 -5.04 15.56 -0.20
N MET A 182 -4.77 15.23 1.06
CA MET A 182 -4.57 13.84 1.48
C MET A 182 -5.81 12.98 1.24
N LYS A 183 -7.01 13.49 1.53
CA LYS A 183 -8.26 12.75 1.36
C LYS A 183 -8.67 12.61 -0.12
N GLU A 184 -8.66 13.71 -0.85
CA GLU A 184 -9.23 13.76 -2.19
C GLU A 184 -8.24 13.27 -3.26
N ARG A 185 -6.98 13.71 -3.19
CA ARG A 185 -5.96 13.37 -4.18
C ARG A 185 -5.21 12.09 -3.86
N MET A 186 -4.81 11.89 -2.60
CA MET A 186 -4.07 10.69 -2.19
C MET A 186 -4.98 9.53 -1.82
N GLY A 187 -6.28 9.77 -1.59
CA GLY A 187 -7.28 8.75 -1.24
C GLY A 187 -7.07 8.16 0.17
N ILE A 188 -6.48 8.92 1.09
CA ILE A 188 -6.17 8.49 2.44
C ILE A 188 -7.32 8.83 3.37
N ALA A 189 -7.81 7.87 4.15
CA ALA A 189 -8.78 8.14 5.21
C ALA A 189 -8.08 8.81 6.40
N VAL A 190 -8.43 10.07 6.72
CA VAL A 190 -7.82 10.82 7.84
C VAL A 190 -8.86 11.07 8.92
N SER A 191 -8.56 10.70 10.16
CA SER A 191 -9.43 10.92 11.32
C SER A 191 -8.64 11.37 12.56
N ALA A 192 -9.18 12.38 13.28
CA ALA A 192 -8.65 12.75 14.59
C ALA A 192 -9.17 11.79 15.66
N LEU A 193 -8.30 11.48 16.63
CA LEU A 193 -8.65 10.74 17.82
C LEU A 193 -8.78 11.70 19.02
N ASP A 194 -9.52 11.26 20.03
CA ASP A 194 -9.69 12.00 21.28
C ASP A 194 -8.36 12.23 21.98
N SER A 195 -8.22 13.33 22.71
CA SER A 195 -6.98 13.75 23.38
C SER A 195 -6.43 12.73 24.37
N TRP A 196 -7.26 11.87 24.95
CA TRP A 196 -6.85 10.87 25.92
C TRP A 196 -5.96 9.74 25.31
N TYR A 197 -5.95 9.56 23.96
CA TYR A 197 -5.02 8.65 23.31
C TYR A 197 -3.56 9.12 23.40
N PHE A 198 -3.32 10.41 23.56
CA PHE A 198 -2.05 11.09 23.38
C PHE A 198 -1.39 11.52 24.70
N GLY A 199 -1.76 10.92 25.84
CA GLY A 199 -1.15 11.19 27.14
C GLY A 199 0.26 10.57 27.24
N ASP A 200 1.27 11.35 27.66
CA ASP A 200 2.68 10.93 27.73
C ASP A 200 2.93 9.75 28.71
N ASP A 201 2.41 9.84 29.93
CA ASP A 201 2.57 8.76 30.92
C ASP A 201 1.92 7.45 30.45
N LEU A 202 0.72 7.54 29.89
CA LEU A 202 0.00 6.41 29.35
C LEU A 202 0.70 5.82 28.12
N ALA A 203 1.36 6.66 27.32
CA ALA A 203 2.10 6.22 26.15
C ALA A 203 3.26 5.30 26.55
N LYS A 204 4.06 5.70 27.52
CA LYS A 204 5.17 4.91 28.04
C LYS A 204 4.69 3.57 28.62
N GLU A 205 3.67 3.59 29.47
CA GLU A 205 3.08 2.37 30.06
C GLU A 205 2.58 1.40 28.97
N THR A 206 1.87 1.90 27.95
CA THR A 206 1.35 1.08 26.87
C THR A 206 2.47 0.36 26.11
N LEU A 207 3.54 1.08 25.73
CA LEU A 207 4.65 0.49 24.99
C LEU A 207 5.43 -0.51 25.83
N LEU A 208 5.76 -0.18 27.07
CA LEU A 208 6.50 -1.07 27.98
C LEU A 208 5.72 -2.37 28.25
N SER A 209 4.42 -2.25 28.45
CA SER A 209 3.54 -3.40 28.66
C SER A 209 3.42 -4.29 27.43
N HIS A 210 3.22 -3.70 26.25
CA HIS A 210 3.03 -4.46 25.00
C HIS A 210 4.29 -5.22 24.57
N PHE A 211 5.46 -4.55 24.59
CA PHE A 211 6.73 -5.15 24.18
C PHE A 211 7.47 -5.88 25.32
N HIS A 212 6.91 -5.93 26.51
CA HIS A 212 7.49 -6.59 27.69
C HIS A 212 8.92 -6.11 28.02
N VAL A 213 9.19 -4.82 27.88
CA VAL A 213 10.48 -4.19 28.16
C VAL A 213 10.40 -3.31 29.42
N GLN A 214 11.54 -3.07 30.04
CA GLN A 214 11.60 -2.28 31.28
C GLN A 214 11.79 -0.77 31.06
N SER A 215 12.29 -0.39 29.90
CA SER A 215 12.54 1.02 29.55
C SER A 215 12.40 1.27 28.04
N LEU A 216 12.17 2.53 27.64
CA LEU A 216 12.17 2.98 26.27
C LEU A 216 13.54 2.82 25.57
N GLU A 217 14.63 2.74 26.34
CA GLU A 217 15.97 2.46 25.82
C GLU A 217 16.02 1.10 25.13
N GLY A 218 15.36 0.08 25.72
CA GLY A 218 15.24 -1.26 25.11
C GLY A 218 14.51 -1.27 23.75
N LEU A 219 13.73 -0.23 23.46
CA LEU A 219 13.06 -0.02 22.18
C LEU A 219 13.81 0.94 21.25
N GLY A 220 14.92 1.56 21.71
CA GLY A 220 15.65 2.57 20.96
C GLY A 220 14.91 3.91 20.81
N LEU A 221 14.00 4.25 21.73
CA LEU A 221 13.10 5.40 21.65
C LEU A 221 13.47 6.61 22.52
N MET A 222 14.67 6.65 23.06
CA MET A 222 15.09 7.72 23.99
C MET A 222 15.03 9.12 23.39
N ASP A 223 15.20 9.24 22.07
CA ASP A 223 15.25 10.52 21.34
C ASP A 223 13.93 10.80 20.56
N TYR A 224 12.85 10.06 20.82
CA TYR A 224 11.59 10.12 20.06
C TYR A 224 10.39 10.49 20.96
N ASP A 225 10.30 11.71 21.45
CA ASP A 225 9.21 12.13 22.35
C ASP A 225 7.83 12.04 21.68
N CYS A 226 7.66 12.69 20.52
CA CYS A 226 6.40 12.65 19.77
C CYS A 226 6.18 11.26 19.14
N GLY A 227 7.26 10.56 18.75
CA GLY A 227 7.21 9.21 18.19
C GLY A 227 6.72 8.17 19.21
N VAL A 228 7.08 8.31 20.48
CA VAL A 228 6.58 7.49 21.60
C VAL A 228 5.05 7.62 21.71
N ILE A 229 4.56 8.88 21.73
CA ILE A 229 3.12 9.16 21.83
C ILE A 229 2.37 8.61 20.61
N ALA A 230 2.91 8.81 19.41
CA ALA A 230 2.32 8.29 18.18
C ALA A 230 2.23 6.77 18.15
N SER A 231 3.31 6.08 18.59
CA SER A 231 3.35 4.62 18.64
C SER A 231 2.36 4.04 19.63
N ALA A 232 2.25 4.64 20.81
CA ALA A 232 1.30 4.21 21.83
C ALA A 232 -0.15 4.45 21.42
N ALA A 233 -0.45 5.62 20.84
CA ALA A 233 -1.78 5.94 20.34
C ALA A 233 -2.20 4.95 19.24
N LEU A 234 -1.26 4.58 18.34
CA LEU A 234 -1.49 3.59 17.31
C LEU A 234 -1.81 2.21 17.88
N LEU A 235 -1.01 1.71 18.85
CA LEU A 235 -1.27 0.44 19.54
C LEU A 235 -2.63 0.45 20.22
N LYS A 236 -2.95 1.53 20.94
CA LYS A 236 -4.22 1.66 21.64
C LYS A 236 -5.41 1.63 20.70
N TYR A 237 -5.33 2.33 19.57
CA TYR A 237 -6.32 2.27 18.50
C TYR A 237 -6.50 0.85 17.96
N LEU A 238 -5.39 0.11 17.80
CA LEU A 238 -5.45 -1.29 17.38
C LEU A 238 -6.08 -2.19 18.43
N TYR A 239 -5.77 -2.03 19.71
CA TYR A 239 -6.42 -2.78 20.79
C TYR A 239 -7.93 -2.57 20.80
N GLU A 240 -8.38 -1.34 20.59
CA GLU A 240 -9.81 -1.01 20.59
C GLU A 240 -10.54 -1.48 19.34
N THR A 241 -9.88 -1.44 18.18
CA THR A 241 -10.48 -1.86 16.91
C THR A 241 -10.42 -3.37 16.70
N GLN A 242 -9.32 -4.02 17.07
CA GLN A 242 -9.12 -5.44 16.83
C GLN A 242 -9.60 -6.32 17.99
N LYS A 243 -9.74 -5.77 19.22
CA LYS A 243 -10.19 -6.48 20.41
C LYS A 243 -9.40 -7.77 20.72
N ASN A 244 -8.10 -7.78 20.41
CA ASN A 244 -7.20 -8.92 20.63
C ASN A 244 -5.86 -8.50 21.23
N THR A 245 -4.96 -9.43 21.45
CA THR A 245 -3.67 -9.21 22.13
C THR A 245 -2.60 -8.62 21.23
N LEU A 246 -2.84 -8.46 19.93
CA LEU A 246 -1.88 -7.98 18.93
C LEU A 246 -0.54 -8.74 18.96
N SER A 247 -0.58 -10.04 19.25
CA SER A 247 0.61 -10.87 19.42
C SER A 247 1.48 -11.04 18.17
N ASN A 248 1.00 -10.61 17.01
CA ASN A 248 1.77 -10.54 15.77
C ASN A 248 2.63 -9.28 15.66
N ILE A 249 2.42 -8.25 16.49
CA ILE A 249 3.25 -7.04 16.53
C ILE A 249 4.29 -7.23 17.62
N LEU A 250 5.47 -7.75 17.24
CA LEU A 250 6.52 -8.16 18.17
C LEU A 250 7.61 -7.12 18.38
N GLU A 251 7.81 -6.24 17.41
CA GLU A 251 8.95 -5.35 17.35
C GLU A 251 8.55 -3.96 16.87
N LEU A 252 9.00 -2.94 17.59
CA LEU A 252 8.92 -1.55 17.15
C LEU A 252 10.28 -1.14 16.60
N ARG A 253 10.33 -0.66 15.35
CA ARG A 253 11.56 -0.31 14.65
C ARG A 253 11.71 1.20 14.50
N PRO A 254 12.50 1.85 15.36
CA PRO A 254 12.87 3.23 15.13
C PRO A 254 13.79 3.34 13.91
N TYR A 255 13.56 4.37 13.09
CA TYR A 255 14.39 4.63 11.93
C TYR A 255 14.66 6.12 11.74
N SER A 256 15.81 6.42 11.17
CA SER A 256 16.20 7.76 10.76
C SER A 256 15.98 7.94 9.26
N ILE A 257 15.46 9.09 8.86
CA ILE A 257 15.15 9.43 7.46
C ILE A 257 16.40 9.38 6.56
N GLY A 258 17.59 9.59 7.11
CA GLY A 258 18.85 9.63 6.35
C GLY A 258 19.38 8.29 5.83
N LYS A 259 18.69 7.17 5.98
CA LYS A 259 19.17 5.85 5.51
C LYS A 259 18.80 5.51 4.07
N TYR A 260 17.82 6.19 3.49
CA TYR A 260 17.29 5.91 2.17
C TYR A 260 17.33 7.11 1.26
N MET A 261 17.46 6.86 -0.04
CA MET A 261 17.35 7.87 -1.06
C MET A 261 15.91 8.40 -1.11
N ILE A 262 15.77 9.71 -1.06
CA ILE A 262 14.45 10.37 -1.09
C ILE A 262 14.01 10.54 -2.55
N ILE A 263 12.80 10.08 -2.84
CA ILE A 263 12.14 10.22 -4.14
C ILE A 263 10.76 10.80 -3.86
N ASP A 264 10.51 12.03 -4.29
CA ASP A 264 9.22 12.68 -4.10
C ASP A 264 8.10 12.02 -4.94
N SER A 265 6.85 12.35 -4.65
CA SER A 265 5.67 11.76 -5.31
C SER A 265 5.66 12.00 -6.82
N SER A 266 6.07 13.21 -7.26
CA SER A 266 6.18 13.57 -8.67
C SER A 266 7.23 12.71 -9.37
N SER A 267 8.40 12.52 -8.76
CA SER A 267 9.48 11.71 -9.32
C SER A 267 9.13 10.22 -9.36
N ARG A 268 8.46 9.67 -8.33
CA ARG A 268 7.96 8.28 -8.34
C ARG A 268 7.02 8.04 -9.52
N ARG A 269 6.09 8.97 -9.73
CA ARG A 269 5.13 8.92 -10.84
C ARG A 269 5.82 9.10 -12.18
N ASN A 270 6.70 10.10 -12.32
CA ASN A 270 7.38 10.41 -13.59
C ASN A 270 8.34 9.30 -14.03
N LEU A 271 8.97 8.59 -13.09
CA LEU A 271 9.84 7.44 -13.36
C LEU A 271 9.06 6.13 -13.49
N GLU A 272 7.76 6.14 -13.24
CA GLU A 272 6.88 4.96 -13.31
C GLU A 272 7.47 3.77 -12.52
N LEU A 273 7.82 4.00 -11.24
CA LEU A 273 8.55 3.03 -10.44
C LEU A 273 7.73 1.76 -10.17
N VAL A 274 6.47 1.91 -9.77
CA VAL A 274 5.61 0.80 -9.34
C VAL A 274 4.37 0.61 -10.22
N GLU A 275 3.93 1.67 -10.88
CA GLU A 275 2.78 1.69 -11.79
C GLU A 275 2.96 2.74 -12.89
N THR A 276 2.24 2.58 -14.01
CA THR A 276 2.26 3.53 -15.13
C THR A 276 1.45 4.78 -14.81
N MET A 277 1.85 5.93 -15.36
CA MET A 277 1.19 7.22 -15.13
C MET A 277 -0.27 7.26 -15.60
N ARG A 278 -0.56 6.66 -16.77
CA ARG A 278 -1.87 6.77 -17.43
C ARG A 278 -2.86 5.72 -16.94
N GLU A 279 -2.44 4.45 -16.94
CA GLU A 279 -3.33 3.32 -16.71
C GLU A 279 -3.27 2.81 -15.26
N LYS A 280 -2.34 3.35 -14.46
CA LYS A 280 -2.06 2.89 -13.08
C LYS A 280 -1.92 1.37 -12.98
N GLN A 281 -1.25 0.77 -13.97
CA GLN A 281 -0.99 -0.66 -14.05
C GLN A 281 0.47 -0.96 -13.72
N LYS A 282 0.73 -2.12 -13.12
CA LYS A 282 2.09 -2.61 -12.86
C LYS A 282 2.87 -2.84 -14.16
N ARG A 283 2.22 -3.38 -15.21
CA ARG A 283 2.85 -3.64 -16.50
C ARG A 283 3.29 -2.33 -17.14
N GLY A 284 4.58 -2.22 -17.48
CA GLY A 284 5.20 -1.01 -18.01
C GLY A 284 5.88 -0.15 -16.94
N SER A 285 5.92 -0.58 -15.68
CA SER A 285 6.69 0.06 -14.60
C SER A 285 8.05 -0.59 -14.39
N LEU A 286 8.94 0.05 -13.61
CA LEU A 286 10.22 -0.56 -13.22
C LEU A 286 9.98 -1.84 -12.40
N LEU A 287 9.04 -1.80 -11.46
CA LEU A 287 8.70 -2.97 -10.64
C LEU A 287 8.26 -4.16 -11.49
N TRP A 288 7.51 -3.94 -12.59
CA TRP A 288 7.13 -5.02 -13.50
C TRP A 288 8.34 -5.73 -14.13
N VAL A 289 9.41 -5.00 -14.42
CA VAL A 289 10.64 -5.59 -14.97
C VAL A 289 11.37 -6.41 -13.93
N LEU A 290 11.50 -5.88 -12.71
CA LEU A 290 12.29 -6.47 -11.63
C LEU A 290 11.57 -7.61 -10.91
N ASP A 291 10.24 -7.57 -10.85
CA ASP A 291 9.44 -8.52 -10.08
C ASP A 291 9.20 -9.82 -10.85
N LYS A 292 10.00 -10.82 -10.48
CA LYS A 292 9.88 -12.22 -10.85
C LYS A 292 9.79 -13.10 -9.60
N THR A 293 9.43 -12.48 -8.47
CA THR A 293 9.23 -13.17 -7.20
C THR A 293 8.16 -14.26 -7.31
N LYS A 294 8.24 -15.23 -6.43
CA LYS A 294 7.32 -16.37 -6.38
C LYS A 294 6.34 -16.26 -5.21
N THR A 295 6.70 -15.48 -4.21
CA THR A 295 5.90 -15.31 -2.99
C THR A 295 5.34 -13.88 -2.91
N ALA A 296 4.16 -13.72 -2.31
CA ALA A 296 3.59 -12.40 -2.04
C ALA A 296 4.47 -11.56 -1.10
N MET A 297 5.12 -12.21 -0.12
CA MET A 297 6.07 -11.59 0.80
C MET A 297 7.27 -11.00 0.06
N GLY A 298 7.85 -11.77 -0.87
CA GLY A 298 8.94 -11.31 -1.74
C GLY A 298 8.52 -10.13 -2.61
N ALA A 299 7.32 -10.17 -3.18
CA ALA A 299 6.78 -9.07 -4.00
C ALA A 299 6.64 -7.77 -3.20
N ARG A 300 6.12 -7.82 -1.96
CA ARG A 300 6.03 -6.67 -1.05
C ARG A 300 7.42 -6.12 -0.70
N LEU A 301 8.36 -7.00 -0.37
CA LEU A 301 9.72 -6.58 -0.01
C LEU A 301 10.45 -5.96 -1.21
N LEU A 302 10.32 -6.52 -2.41
CA LEU A 302 10.91 -5.95 -3.62
C LEU A 302 10.30 -4.58 -3.94
N ARG A 303 9.00 -4.41 -3.79
CA ARG A 303 8.35 -3.12 -3.93
C ARG A 303 8.93 -2.10 -2.95
N SER A 304 9.10 -2.48 -1.69
CA SER A 304 9.75 -1.62 -0.68
C SER A 304 11.17 -1.24 -1.08
N TYR A 305 11.96 -2.15 -1.67
CA TYR A 305 13.32 -1.85 -2.14
C TYR A 305 13.33 -0.85 -3.31
N VAL A 306 12.35 -0.92 -4.21
CA VAL A 306 12.19 0.04 -5.32
C VAL A 306 11.78 1.42 -4.80
N GLU A 307 10.90 1.47 -3.81
CA GLU A 307 10.40 2.72 -3.23
C GLU A 307 11.39 3.36 -2.24
N GLN A 308 12.35 2.57 -1.70
CA GLN A 308 13.31 2.97 -0.67
C GLN A 308 14.74 2.50 -1.02
N PRO A 309 15.38 3.05 -2.07
CA PRO A 309 16.76 2.70 -2.41
C PRO A 309 17.72 3.13 -1.28
N LEU A 310 18.80 2.37 -1.11
CA LEU A 310 19.78 2.60 -0.05
C LEU A 310 20.75 3.74 -0.38
N ILE A 311 21.26 4.40 0.67
CA ILE A 311 22.38 5.34 0.57
C ILE A 311 23.67 4.71 1.15
N ASP A 312 23.53 3.70 2.00
CA ASP A 312 24.68 3.01 2.57
C ASP A 312 25.36 2.11 1.54
N LYS A 313 26.60 2.44 1.20
CA LYS A 313 27.41 1.69 0.26
C LYS A 313 27.63 0.24 0.70
N THR A 314 27.84 0.02 1.99
CA THR A 314 28.14 -1.31 2.53
C THR A 314 26.95 -2.24 2.32
N GLU A 315 25.76 -1.78 2.65
CA GLU A 315 24.52 -2.55 2.47
C GLU A 315 24.20 -2.80 0.97
N ILE A 316 24.48 -1.81 0.10
CA ILE A 316 24.34 -1.98 -1.35
C ILE A 316 25.28 -3.10 -1.85
N LEU A 317 26.55 -3.10 -1.42
CA LEU A 317 27.54 -4.09 -1.83
C LEU A 317 27.18 -5.50 -1.32
N LYS A 318 26.65 -5.65 -0.10
CA LYS A 318 26.16 -6.94 0.42
C LYS A 318 25.04 -7.51 -0.45
N ARG A 319 24.10 -6.69 -0.90
CA ARG A 319 23.04 -7.11 -1.84
C ARG A 319 23.61 -7.56 -3.18
N GLN A 320 24.53 -6.77 -3.75
CA GLN A 320 25.19 -7.10 -5.01
C GLN A 320 26.03 -8.39 -4.93
N GLU A 321 26.66 -8.67 -3.78
CA GLU A 321 27.40 -9.91 -3.56
C GLU A 321 26.47 -11.12 -3.63
N LEU A 322 25.33 -11.08 -2.96
CA LEU A 322 24.37 -12.18 -2.98
C LEU A 322 23.80 -12.42 -4.38
N ILE A 323 23.48 -11.34 -5.14
CA ILE A 323 23.06 -11.45 -6.54
C ILE A 323 24.16 -12.08 -7.40
N THR A 324 25.42 -11.72 -7.17
CA THR A 324 26.58 -12.33 -7.88
C THR A 324 26.63 -13.83 -7.62
N ASN A 325 26.56 -14.26 -6.36
CA ASN A 325 26.56 -15.67 -5.98
C ASN A 325 25.42 -16.45 -6.65
N LEU A 326 24.22 -15.89 -6.67
CA LEU A 326 23.05 -16.53 -7.31
C LEU A 326 23.14 -16.58 -8.84
N ASN A 327 23.85 -15.65 -9.46
CA ASN A 327 24.10 -15.69 -10.91
C ASN A 327 25.21 -16.70 -11.26
N ASP A 328 26.21 -16.84 -10.41
CA ASP A 328 27.29 -17.82 -10.60
C ASP A 328 26.79 -19.27 -10.36
N GLN A 329 25.71 -19.42 -9.56
CA GLN A 329 25.09 -20.70 -9.22
C GLN A 329 23.68 -20.80 -9.82
N GLU A 330 23.57 -20.86 -11.13
CA GLU A 330 22.29 -20.82 -11.84
C GLU A 330 21.37 -21.98 -11.46
N ILE A 331 21.89 -23.19 -11.24
CA ILE A 331 21.11 -24.38 -10.85
C ILE A 331 20.48 -24.13 -9.47
N THR A 332 21.26 -23.71 -8.48
CA THR A 332 20.78 -23.38 -7.13
C THR A 332 19.71 -22.28 -7.17
N ARG A 333 19.89 -21.27 -8.02
CA ARG A 333 18.89 -20.21 -8.21
C ARG A 333 17.55 -20.74 -8.73
N GLU A 334 17.57 -21.61 -9.77
CA GLU A 334 16.34 -22.17 -10.33
C GLU A 334 15.66 -23.16 -9.37
N GLU A 335 16.42 -23.99 -8.65
CA GLU A 335 15.87 -24.86 -7.60
C GLU A 335 15.22 -24.07 -6.47
N LEU A 336 15.87 -23.00 -5.99
CA LEU A 336 15.25 -22.08 -5.01
C LEU A 336 13.90 -21.54 -5.52
N ARG A 337 13.82 -21.19 -6.80
CA ARG A 337 12.57 -20.69 -7.40
C ARG A 337 11.45 -21.74 -7.43
N GLU A 338 11.82 -22.99 -7.66
CA GLU A 338 10.84 -24.08 -7.65
C GLU A 338 10.28 -24.31 -6.24
N TYR A 339 11.14 -24.32 -5.22
CA TYR A 339 10.70 -24.49 -3.82
C TYR A 339 9.97 -23.26 -3.25
N LEU A 340 10.27 -22.04 -3.73
CA LEU A 340 9.55 -20.84 -3.34
C LEU A 340 8.12 -20.77 -3.91
N GLY A 341 7.88 -21.42 -5.07
CA GLY A 341 6.58 -21.34 -5.75
C GLY A 341 5.38 -21.83 -4.92
N PRO A 342 5.45 -22.96 -4.20
CA PRO A 342 4.36 -23.49 -3.38
C PRO A 342 4.18 -22.76 -2.03
N ILE A 343 5.07 -21.85 -1.64
CA ILE A 343 4.99 -21.14 -0.36
C ILE A 343 3.88 -20.09 -0.40
N TYR A 344 2.90 -20.24 0.48
CA TYR A 344 1.85 -19.24 0.70
C TYR A 344 2.36 -18.03 1.50
N ASP A 345 1.55 -17.01 1.63
CA ASP A 345 1.87 -15.80 2.39
C ASP A 345 1.90 -16.08 3.90
N LEU A 346 3.07 -16.49 4.40
CA LEU A 346 3.28 -16.85 5.81
C LEU A 346 3.04 -15.67 6.76
N GLU A 347 3.37 -14.44 6.34
CA GLU A 347 3.16 -13.23 7.16
C GLU A 347 1.67 -13.00 7.41
N ARG A 348 0.85 -13.06 6.35
CA ARG A 348 -0.60 -12.88 6.47
C ARG A 348 -1.31 -14.10 7.06
N LEU A 349 -0.79 -15.31 6.82
CA LEU A 349 -1.34 -16.53 7.43
C LEU A 349 -1.16 -16.53 8.94
N ILE A 350 0.04 -16.21 9.45
CA ILE A 350 0.26 -16.16 10.90
C ILE A 350 -0.59 -15.09 11.57
N THR A 351 -0.82 -13.95 10.93
CA THR A 351 -1.75 -12.93 11.43
C THR A 351 -3.17 -13.46 11.54
N ARG A 352 -3.68 -14.19 10.54
CA ARG A 352 -5.01 -14.83 10.63
C ARG A 352 -5.08 -15.87 11.75
N ILE A 353 -4.00 -16.58 12.00
CA ILE A 353 -3.89 -17.57 13.08
C ILE A 353 -3.96 -16.86 14.45
N THR A 354 -3.15 -15.82 14.66
CA THR A 354 -3.15 -15.03 15.91
C THR A 354 -4.46 -14.29 16.15
N TYR A 355 -5.13 -13.82 15.10
CA TYR A 355 -6.46 -13.18 15.16
C TYR A 355 -7.62 -14.18 15.24
N GLN A 356 -7.32 -15.46 15.33
CA GLN A 356 -8.31 -16.55 15.42
C GLN A 356 -9.30 -16.62 14.25
N THR A 357 -8.96 -16.03 13.11
CA THR A 357 -9.79 -16.04 11.89
C THR A 357 -9.38 -17.10 10.88
N ALA A 358 -8.25 -17.79 11.13
CA ALA A 358 -7.77 -18.86 10.26
C ALA A 358 -8.72 -20.07 10.28
N ASN A 359 -8.99 -20.63 9.11
CA ASN A 359 -9.79 -21.83 8.90
C ASN A 359 -8.89 -23.08 8.74
N PRO A 360 -9.45 -24.30 8.74
CA PRO A 360 -8.64 -25.52 8.60
C PRO A 360 -7.83 -25.61 7.31
N ARG A 361 -8.30 -25.04 6.19
CA ARG A 361 -7.54 -25.00 4.92
C ARG A 361 -6.35 -24.07 4.99
N ASP A 362 -6.44 -22.97 5.77
CA ASP A 362 -5.31 -22.09 6.02
C ASP A 362 -4.19 -22.85 6.75
N MET A 363 -4.54 -23.77 7.68
CA MET A 363 -3.56 -24.60 8.36
C MET A 363 -2.85 -25.58 7.41
N ILE A 364 -3.57 -26.14 6.44
CA ILE A 364 -2.96 -26.99 5.41
C ILE A 364 -2.08 -26.18 4.48
N ALA A 365 -2.52 -24.98 4.04
CA ALA A 365 -1.70 -24.09 3.25
C ALA A 365 -0.39 -23.69 3.99
N PHE A 366 -0.50 -23.47 5.30
CA PHE A 366 0.65 -23.21 6.16
C PHE A 366 1.56 -24.46 6.24
N CYS A 367 1.02 -25.65 6.49
CA CYS A 367 1.77 -26.91 6.51
C CYS A 367 2.54 -27.15 5.20
N ASN A 368 1.87 -27.01 4.05
CA ASN A 368 2.47 -27.19 2.73
C ASN A 368 3.62 -26.19 2.49
N SER A 369 3.51 -24.98 3.02
CA SER A 369 4.58 -23.99 2.94
C SER A 369 5.79 -24.39 3.80
N LEU A 370 5.56 -24.94 4.99
CA LEU A 370 6.64 -25.41 5.87
C LEU A 370 7.40 -26.60 5.29
N GLU A 371 6.76 -27.44 4.50
CA GLU A 371 7.41 -28.57 3.82
C GLU A 371 8.49 -28.14 2.81
N MET A 372 8.38 -26.92 2.30
CA MET A 372 9.34 -26.36 1.33
C MET A 372 10.57 -25.75 2.01
N LEU A 373 10.56 -25.55 3.32
CA LEU A 373 11.65 -24.86 4.03
C LEU A 373 12.94 -25.70 4.14
N PRO A 374 12.93 -27.02 4.45
CA PRO A 374 14.17 -27.80 4.58
C PRO A 374 15.03 -27.83 3.30
N PRO A 375 14.48 -28.10 2.09
CA PRO A 375 15.27 -28.04 0.86
C PRO A 375 15.83 -26.63 0.58
N ILE A 376 15.07 -25.57 0.87
CA ILE A 376 15.56 -24.19 0.74
C ILE A 376 16.75 -23.97 1.67
N LYS A 377 16.66 -24.39 2.94
CA LYS A 377 17.78 -24.26 3.90
C LYS A 377 19.05 -24.94 3.40
N THR A 378 18.94 -26.13 2.84
CA THR A 378 20.07 -26.86 2.28
C THR A 378 20.72 -26.07 1.14
N LEU A 379 19.93 -25.52 0.22
CA LEU A 379 20.44 -24.70 -0.89
C LEU A 379 21.10 -23.39 -0.42
N LEU A 380 20.65 -22.83 0.71
CA LEU A 380 21.26 -21.64 1.29
C LEU A 380 22.65 -21.88 1.87
N GLU A 381 23.01 -23.11 2.20
CA GLU A 381 24.36 -23.46 2.70
C GLU A 381 25.45 -23.20 1.65
N ASP A 382 25.13 -23.32 0.38
CA ASP A 382 26.02 -23.08 -0.73
C ASP A 382 26.28 -21.59 -1.03
N LEU A 383 25.40 -20.70 -0.55
CA LEU A 383 25.53 -19.27 -0.77
C LEU A 383 26.50 -18.62 0.22
N LYS A 384 27.37 -17.74 -0.30
CA LYS A 384 28.41 -17.06 0.46
C LYS A 384 28.06 -15.60 0.70
N GLY A 385 28.74 -14.97 1.67
CA GLY A 385 28.59 -13.54 1.99
C GLY A 385 27.86 -13.29 3.30
N GLU A 386 28.03 -12.07 3.82
CA GLU A 386 27.49 -11.66 5.12
C GLU A 386 25.94 -11.70 5.11
N LEU A 387 25.31 -11.21 4.04
CA LEU A 387 23.86 -11.21 3.92
C LEU A 387 23.28 -12.62 3.83
N ALA A 388 23.92 -13.54 3.09
CA ALA A 388 23.51 -14.94 3.02
C ALA A 388 23.60 -15.62 4.39
N THR A 389 24.66 -15.33 5.16
CA THR A 389 24.83 -15.83 6.52
C THR A 389 23.75 -15.31 7.45
N GLY A 390 23.47 -14.00 7.43
CA GLY A 390 22.38 -13.42 8.21
C GLY A 390 21.01 -14.00 7.90
N ILE A 391 20.71 -14.26 6.62
CA ILE A 391 19.47 -14.92 6.22
C ILE A 391 19.40 -16.34 6.79
N ARG A 392 20.49 -17.13 6.72
CA ARG A 392 20.53 -18.51 7.25
C ARG A 392 20.33 -18.57 8.75
N GLU A 393 20.90 -17.63 9.51
CA GLU A 393 20.76 -17.55 10.97
C GLU A 393 19.32 -17.36 11.43
N HIS A 394 18.53 -16.62 10.65
CA HIS A 394 17.13 -16.36 10.94
C HIS A 394 16.16 -17.34 10.29
N PHE A 395 16.68 -18.31 9.52
CA PHE A 395 15.87 -19.28 8.77
C PHE A 395 15.66 -20.57 9.60
N ASP A 396 14.46 -20.69 10.18
CA ASP A 396 14.02 -21.88 10.90
C ASP A 396 13.11 -22.74 10.01
N CYS A 397 13.37 -24.05 9.91
CA CYS A 397 12.54 -24.96 9.12
C CYS A 397 11.19 -25.27 9.77
N LEU A 398 10.97 -24.92 11.05
CA LEU A 398 9.70 -25.11 11.78
C LEU A 398 9.17 -26.57 11.69
N GLU A 399 10.06 -27.55 11.72
CA GLU A 399 9.76 -28.97 11.51
C GLU A 399 8.79 -29.52 12.58
N ASP A 400 8.89 -29.00 13.80
CA ASP A 400 8.00 -29.32 14.93
C ASP A 400 6.55 -28.91 14.59
N LEU A 401 6.35 -27.73 14.07
CA LEU A 401 5.02 -27.21 13.67
C LEU A 401 4.47 -27.96 12.45
N CYS A 402 5.33 -28.24 11.48
CA CYS A 402 4.98 -29.05 10.32
C CYS A 402 4.53 -30.46 10.75
N ALA A 403 5.27 -31.13 11.63
CA ALA A 403 4.90 -32.45 12.16
C ALA A 403 3.58 -32.41 12.94
N LEU A 404 3.35 -31.37 13.77
CA LEU A 404 2.09 -31.17 14.47
C LEU A 404 0.92 -31.10 13.50
N LEU A 405 1.01 -30.26 12.47
CA LEU A 405 -0.08 -30.09 11.48
C LEU A 405 -0.33 -31.35 10.68
N LYS A 406 0.71 -32.04 10.22
CA LYS A 406 0.61 -33.31 9.48
C LYS A 406 -0.06 -34.43 10.28
N SER A 407 0.18 -34.46 11.57
CA SER A 407 -0.42 -35.47 12.44
C SER A 407 -1.83 -35.13 12.89
N SER A 408 -2.19 -33.85 12.96
CA SER A 408 -3.42 -33.39 13.60
C SER A 408 -4.54 -33.02 12.64
N ILE A 409 -4.25 -32.38 11.51
CA ILE A 409 -5.27 -31.87 10.57
C ILE A 409 -5.43 -32.83 9.38
N ASN A 410 -6.67 -33.03 8.93
CA ASN A 410 -6.94 -33.80 7.71
C ASN A 410 -6.33 -33.16 6.48
N ASP A 411 -5.95 -33.96 5.49
CA ASP A 411 -5.31 -33.49 4.25
C ASP A 411 -6.25 -32.65 3.37
N ASP A 412 -7.56 -32.91 3.42
CA ASP A 412 -8.60 -32.08 2.73
C ASP A 412 -9.73 -31.73 3.72
N PRO A 413 -9.49 -30.75 4.60
CA PRO A 413 -10.47 -30.35 5.58
C PRO A 413 -11.53 -29.41 4.97
N PRO A 414 -12.74 -29.32 5.55
CA PRO A 414 -13.75 -28.36 5.14
C PRO A 414 -13.28 -26.92 5.44
N ILE A 415 -13.90 -25.94 4.79
CA ILE A 415 -13.65 -24.52 5.07
C ILE A 415 -14.22 -24.15 6.45
N SER A 416 -15.44 -24.61 6.75
CA SER A 416 -16.12 -24.31 7.99
C SER A 416 -15.80 -25.32 9.07
N VAL A 417 -15.36 -24.86 10.23
CA VAL A 417 -15.14 -25.70 11.41
C VAL A 417 -16.40 -26.38 11.90
N ARG A 418 -17.60 -25.87 11.55
CA ARG A 418 -18.90 -26.45 11.92
C ARG A 418 -19.27 -27.70 11.12
N ASP A 419 -18.59 -27.95 10.00
CA ASP A 419 -18.86 -29.09 9.13
C ASP A 419 -18.24 -30.39 9.69
N GLY A 420 -17.33 -30.25 10.70
CA GLY A 420 -16.60 -31.40 11.27
C GLY A 420 -15.56 -31.98 10.31
N ASN A 421 -15.00 -33.15 10.64
CA ASN A 421 -13.97 -33.84 9.86
C ASN A 421 -12.66 -33.00 9.66
N ILE A 422 -12.28 -32.27 10.69
CA ILE A 422 -11.09 -31.42 10.70
C ILE A 422 -9.86 -32.19 11.15
N ILE A 423 -10.01 -32.97 12.22
CA ILE A 423 -8.92 -33.69 12.90
C ILE A 423 -8.60 -35.00 12.19
N LYS A 424 -7.34 -35.32 12.02
CA LYS A 424 -6.86 -36.55 11.39
C LYS A 424 -7.15 -37.76 12.24
N THR A 425 -7.51 -38.88 11.61
CA THR A 425 -7.70 -40.17 12.30
C THR A 425 -6.38 -40.59 12.94
N GLY A 426 -6.43 -41.02 14.20
CA GLY A 426 -5.28 -41.43 14.97
C GLY A 426 -4.64 -40.32 15.80
N TYR A 427 -5.09 -39.07 15.68
CA TYR A 427 -4.58 -37.96 16.48
C TYR A 427 -5.17 -37.93 17.89
N ASN A 428 -6.47 -38.21 18.03
CA ASN A 428 -7.16 -38.23 19.33
C ASN A 428 -8.10 -39.40 19.42
N GLU A 429 -7.92 -40.25 20.47
CA GLU A 429 -8.69 -41.47 20.67
C GLU A 429 -10.19 -41.23 20.86
N GLU A 430 -10.59 -40.13 21.50
CA GLU A 430 -12.02 -39.84 21.74
C GLU A 430 -12.68 -39.36 20.42
N VAL A 431 -11.98 -38.59 19.59
CA VAL A 431 -12.48 -38.25 18.22
C VAL A 431 -12.69 -39.50 17.39
N ASP A 432 -11.72 -40.44 17.40
CA ASP A 432 -11.82 -41.67 16.64
C ASP A 432 -12.95 -42.58 17.17
N ARG A 433 -13.11 -42.62 18.49
CA ARG A 433 -14.21 -43.32 19.13
C ARG A 433 -15.57 -42.75 18.73
N LEU A 434 -15.74 -41.41 18.82
CA LEU A 434 -16.97 -40.74 18.42
C LEU A 434 -17.27 -40.91 16.92
N ARG A 435 -16.26 -40.88 16.03
CA ARG A 435 -16.39 -41.19 14.60
C ARG A 435 -16.83 -42.63 14.40
N ASN A 436 -16.24 -43.59 15.08
CA ASN A 436 -16.60 -44.98 14.99
C ASN A 436 -18.06 -45.23 15.48
N VAL A 437 -18.45 -44.52 16.55
CA VAL A 437 -19.85 -44.54 17.00
C VAL A 437 -20.77 -43.94 15.93
N SER A 438 -20.39 -42.80 15.32
CA SER A 438 -21.13 -42.20 14.20
C SER A 438 -21.16 -43.11 12.96
N ILE A 439 -20.08 -43.80 12.63
CA ILE A 439 -20.05 -44.82 11.54
C ILE A 439 -20.89 -46.08 11.90
N CYS A 440 -20.83 -46.50 13.17
CA CYS A 440 -21.73 -47.58 13.63
C CYS A 440 -23.18 -47.15 13.63
N ILE A 441 -23.48 -45.87 13.86
CA ILE A 441 -24.82 -45.28 13.77
C ILE A 441 -25.23 -45.08 12.30
N ILE A 442 -24.33 -44.79 11.37
CA ILE A 442 -24.60 -44.83 9.92
C ILE A 442 -24.81 -46.30 9.45
N ARG A 443 -24.14 -47.28 10.02
CA ARG A 443 -24.52 -48.70 9.96
C ARG A 443 -25.82 -48.99 10.73
N ALA A 444 -26.20 -48.19 11.67
CA ALA A 444 -27.49 -48.12 12.33
C ALA A 444 -28.59 -47.43 11.49
N SER A 445 -28.30 -47.00 10.23
CA SER A 445 -29.34 -46.92 9.19
C SER A 445 -29.96 -48.29 8.94
N LYS A 446 -29.24 -49.35 9.25
CA LYS A 446 -29.78 -50.68 9.42
C LYS A 446 -30.75 -50.77 10.63
N SER A 447 -30.43 -50.16 11.75
CA SER A 447 -31.32 -50.10 12.92
C SER A 447 -32.51 -49.15 12.74
N LEU A 448 -32.37 -48.05 11.97
CA LEU A 448 -33.50 -47.23 11.55
C LEU A 448 -34.39 -47.98 10.55
N ALA A 449 -33.79 -48.72 9.61
CA ALA A 449 -34.52 -49.61 8.69
C ALA A 449 -35.11 -50.83 9.42
N ASP A 450 -34.41 -51.36 10.41
CA ASP A 450 -34.90 -52.41 11.29
C ASP A 450 -36.06 -51.91 12.18
N LEU A 451 -35.96 -50.68 12.70
CA LEU A 451 -37.03 -49.99 13.43
C LEU A 451 -38.22 -49.71 12.51
N GLU A 452 -37.96 -49.22 11.31
CA GLU A 452 -39.01 -49.04 10.29
C GLU A 452 -39.67 -50.35 9.95
N GLY A 453 -38.94 -51.46 9.80
CA GLY A 453 -39.43 -52.78 9.57
C GLY A 453 -40.27 -53.33 10.75
N LYS A 454 -39.73 -53.22 11.97
CA LYS A 454 -40.44 -53.62 13.20
C LYS A 454 -41.74 -52.83 13.39
N GLU A 455 -41.69 -51.50 13.16
CA GLU A 455 -42.90 -50.70 13.30
C GLU A 455 -43.90 -50.92 12.20
N ARG A 456 -43.46 -51.26 10.98
CA ARG A 456 -44.39 -51.78 9.91
C ARG A 456 -45.06 -53.09 10.26
N GLU A 457 -44.31 -54.02 10.84
CA GLU A 457 -44.87 -55.33 11.27
C GLU A 457 -45.84 -55.14 12.45
N LYS A 458 -45.48 -54.33 13.44
CA LYS A 458 -46.33 -54.06 14.61
C LYS A 458 -47.62 -53.34 14.26
N THR A 459 -47.55 -52.35 13.35
CA THR A 459 -48.66 -51.46 13.02
C THR A 459 -49.47 -51.91 11.81
N GLY A 460 -48.90 -52.74 10.96
CA GLY A 460 -49.53 -53.19 9.68
C GLY A 460 -49.51 -52.07 8.61
N ILE A 461 -48.89 -50.89 8.87
CA ILE A 461 -48.89 -49.75 7.98
C ILE A 461 -47.81 -49.95 6.90
N LYS A 462 -48.20 -50.36 5.72
CA LYS A 462 -47.25 -50.69 4.63
C LYS A 462 -46.46 -49.56 4.12
N ASN A 463 -46.93 -48.30 4.23
CA ASN A 463 -46.30 -47.11 3.70
C ASN A 463 -45.57 -46.27 4.79
N LEU A 464 -45.34 -46.83 5.99
CA LEU A 464 -44.58 -46.22 7.03
C LEU A 464 -43.13 -46.01 6.57
N ARG A 465 -42.59 -44.77 6.74
CA ARG A 465 -41.19 -44.45 6.45
C ARG A 465 -40.60 -43.56 7.53
N ILE A 466 -39.38 -43.83 7.91
CA ILE A 466 -38.58 -42.92 8.73
C ILE A 466 -37.88 -41.94 7.80
N LYS A 467 -38.07 -40.64 8.05
CA LYS A 467 -37.46 -39.55 7.30
C LYS A 467 -36.83 -38.58 8.28
N TYR A 468 -35.91 -37.75 7.76
CA TYR A 468 -35.21 -36.68 8.52
C TYR A 468 -35.57 -35.31 7.96
N ASN A 469 -35.73 -34.36 8.88
CA ASN A 469 -35.90 -32.94 8.56
C ASN A 469 -35.08 -32.10 9.53
N LYS A 470 -34.32 -31.08 9.05
CA LYS A 470 -33.46 -30.23 9.87
C LYS A 470 -34.19 -29.54 11.03
N VAL A 471 -35.51 -29.29 10.90
CA VAL A 471 -36.28 -28.56 11.93
C VAL A 471 -36.91 -29.52 12.94
N PHE A 472 -37.32 -30.75 12.51
CA PHE A 472 -38.11 -31.69 13.30
C PHE A 472 -37.34 -32.95 13.69
N GLY A 473 -36.13 -33.15 13.18
CA GLY A 473 -35.33 -34.35 13.40
C GLY A 473 -35.85 -35.56 12.60
N TYR A 474 -35.66 -36.76 13.16
CA TYR A 474 -36.18 -37.97 12.60
C TYR A 474 -37.68 -38.15 12.95
N TYR A 475 -38.48 -38.57 11.98
CA TYR A 475 -39.91 -38.79 12.15
C TYR A 475 -40.43 -39.96 11.30
N LEU A 476 -41.48 -40.57 11.80
CA LEU A 476 -42.27 -41.57 11.08
C LEU A 476 -43.33 -40.82 10.28
N GLU A 477 -43.35 -41.03 8.96
CA GLU A 477 -44.36 -40.45 8.07
C GLU A 477 -45.42 -41.52 7.76
N VAL A 478 -46.68 -41.20 8.13
CA VAL A 478 -47.83 -42.03 7.89
C VAL A 478 -48.80 -41.29 6.98
N THR A 479 -49.22 -41.90 5.87
CA THR A 479 -50.19 -41.30 4.96
C THR A 479 -51.59 -41.28 5.61
N ASN A 480 -52.41 -40.30 5.27
CA ASN A 480 -53.73 -40.12 5.84
C ASN A 480 -54.64 -41.37 5.68
N SER A 481 -54.39 -42.26 4.72
CA SER A 481 -55.12 -43.52 4.48
C SER A 481 -54.94 -44.55 5.60
N PHE A 482 -53.94 -44.41 6.45
CA PHE A 482 -53.61 -45.33 7.55
C PHE A 482 -53.63 -44.62 8.93
N LYS A 483 -54.25 -43.48 9.04
CA LYS A 483 -54.28 -42.67 10.25
C LYS A 483 -54.96 -43.43 11.43
N ASP A 484 -56.06 -44.24 11.15
CA ASP A 484 -56.78 -44.96 12.14
C ASP A 484 -56.04 -46.20 12.66
N GLN A 485 -54.93 -46.59 12.04
CA GLN A 485 -54.06 -47.69 12.44
C GLN A 485 -52.83 -47.25 13.28
N VAL A 486 -52.75 -45.96 13.55
CA VAL A 486 -51.62 -45.42 14.33
C VAL A 486 -51.79 -45.80 15.79
N PRO A 487 -50.81 -46.43 16.45
CA PRO A 487 -50.84 -46.75 17.87
C PRO A 487 -50.79 -45.52 18.79
N ASP A 488 -51.39 -45.70 20.00
CA ASP A 488 -51.46 -44.62 20.99
C ASP A 488 -50.03 -44.09 21.50
N TYR A 489 -48.99 -44.92 21.33
CA TYR A 489 -47.62 -44.50 21.71
C TYR A 489 -46.91 -43.66 20.66
N TYR A 490 -47.53 -43.43 19.51
CA TYR A 490 -47.02 -42.45 18.53
C TYR A 490 -47.42 -41.06 18.93
N VAL A 491 -46.40 -40.20 19.15
CA VAL A 491 -46.64 -38.77 19.47
C VAL A 491 -46.64 -37.98 18.16
N ARG A 492 -47.77 -37.36 17.84
CA ARG A 492 -47.92 -36.53 16.63
C ARG A 492 -47.13 -35.26 16.76
N LYS A 493 -46.24 -34.98 15.78
CA LYS A 493 -45.42 -33.76 15.67
C LYS A 493 -45.97 -32.74 14.68
N GLN A 494 -46.48 -33.20 13.52
CA GLN A 494 -46.97 -32.31 12.48
C GLN A 494 -48.00 -32.99 11.59
N THR A 495 -49.03 -32.25 11.19
CA THR A 495 -50.02 -32.63 10.19
C THR A 495 -49.69 -31.97 8.86
N LEU A 496 -49.61 -32.77 7.80
CA LEU A 496 -49.45 -32.35 6.40
C LEU A 496 -50.74 -32.62 5.62
N THR A 497 -50.83 -32.06 4.42
CA THR A 497 -52.02 -32.21 3.58
C THR A 497 -52.30 -33.71 3.25
N ASN A 498 -51.31 -34.57 3.05
CA ASN A 498 -51.46 -35.97 2.63
C ASN A 498 -50.86 -36.98 3.62
N ALA A 499 -50.27 -36.56 4.73
CA ALA A 499 -49.59 -37.39 5.72
C ALA A 499 -49.52 -36.75 7.07
N GLU A 500 -49.32 -37.53 8.12
CA GLU A 500 -48.97 -37.04 9.46
C GLU A 500 -47.59 -37.54 9.85
N ARG A 501 -46.86 -36.73 10.63
CA ARG A 501 -45.52 -37.01 11.14
C ARG A 501 -45.60 -37.33 12.63
N TYR A 502 -45.02 -38.48 12.99
CA TYR A 502 -45.01 -38.99 14.35
C TYR A 502 -43.60 -39.25 14.83
N ILE A 503 -43.48 -39.33 16.14
CA ILE A 503 -42.24 -39.76 16.85
C ILE A 503 -42.58 -40.82 17.85
N THR A 504 -41.70 -41.81 18.01
CA THR A 504 -41.81 -42.82 19.05
C THR A 504 -40.69 -42.61 20.07
N PRO A 505 -40.86 -43.10 21.33
CA PRO A 505 -39.78 -43.02 22.33
C PRO A 505 -38.47 -43.66 21.83
N GLU A 506 -38.55 -44.81 21.17
CA GLU A 506 -37.42 -45.56 20.62
C GLU A 506 -36.70 -44.76 19.49
N LEU A 507 -37.46 -44.08 18.63
CA LEU A 507 -36.93 -43.21 17.59
C LEU A 507 -36.28 -41.99 18.19
N LYS A 508 -36.80 -41.43 19.26
CA LYS A 508 -36.24 -40.29 19.95
C LYS A 508 -34.94 -40.61 20.69
N GLU A 509 -34.83 -41.75 21.37
CA GLU A 509 -33.60 -42.23 21.98
C GLU A 509 -32.50 -42.46 20.94
N LEU A 510 -32.84 -43.01 19.75
CA LEU A 510 -31.93 -43.15 18.64
C LEU A 510 -31.49 -41.77 18.09
N GLU A 511 -32.41 -40.84 17.93
CA GLU A 511 -32.16 -39.47 17.50
C GLU A 511 -31.22 -38.75 18.44
N ASP A 512 -31.52 -38.74 19.75
CA ASP A 512 -30.71 -38.09 20.80
C ASP A 512 -29.29 -38.69 20.84
N THR A 513 -29.13 -39.98 20.60
CA THR A 513 -27.85 -40.68 20.52
C THR A 513 -27.07 -40.29 19.27
N ILE A 514 -27.73 -40.18 18.11
CA ILE A 514 -27.13 -39.84 16.80
C ILE A 514 -26.67 -38.37 16.83
N LEU A 515 -27.60 -37.46 17.11
CA LEU A 515 -27.36 -36.02 17.05
C LEU A 515 -26.40 -35.56 18.17
N GLY A 516 -26.59 -36.10 19.40
CA GLY A 516 -25.72 -35.78 20.52
C GLY A 516 -24.27 -36.22 20.32
N SER A 517 -24.05 -37.39 19.69
CA SER A 517 -22.67 -37.84 19.37
C SER A 517 -22.04 -37.01 18.27
N GLN A 518 -22.79 -36.54 17.28
CA GLN A 518 -22.30 -35.73 16.19
C GLN A 518 -21.99 -34.30 16.65
N ASP A 519 -22.89 -33.68 17.44
CA ASP A 519 -22.67 -32.34 18.01
C ASP A 519 -21.40 -32.37 18.91
N ARG A 520 -21.23 -33.39 19.75
CA ARG A 520 -20.07 -33.58 20.62
C ARG A 520 -18.77 -33.81 19.85
N LEU A 521 -18.85 -34.56 18.72
CA LEU A 521 -17.69 -34.76 17.84
C LEU A 521 -17.22 -33.44 17.23
N VAL A 522 -18.13 -32.62 16.70
CA VAL A 522 -17.82 -31.35 16.10
C VAL A 522 -17.25 -30.37 17.13
N GLU A 523 -17.81 -30.35 18.35
CA GLU A 523 -17.32 -29.52 19.44
C GLU A 523 -15.91 -29.92 19.86
N LEU A 524 -15.65 -31.23 20.03
CA LEU A 524 -14.32 -31.73 20.37
C LEU A 524 -13.28 -31.44 19.27
N GLU A 525 -13.66 -31.66 18.00
CA GLU A 525 -12.79 -31.33 16.86
C GLU A 525 -12.46 -29.82 16.81
N TYR A 526 -13.43 -28.97 17.14
CA TYR A 526 -13.21 -27.52 17.21
C TYR A 526 -12.27 -27.14 18.37
N ASP A 527 -12.43 -27.74 19.54
CA ASP A 527 -11.55 -27.48 20.69
C ASP A 527 -10.11 -27.91 20.41
N LEU A 528 -9.92 -29.08 19.77
CA LEU A 528 -8.58 -29.54 19.36
C LEU A 528 -7.98 -28.62 18.29
N PHE A 529 -8.78 -28.21 17.30
CA PHE A 529 -8.36 -27.25 16.29
C PHE A 529 -7.91 -25.94 16.92
N ARG A 530 -8.65 -25.44 17.92
CA ARG A 530 -8.27 -24.23 18.67
C ARG A 530 -6.93 -24.39 19.38
N GLN A 531 -6.71 -25.53 20.07
CA GLN A 531 -5.44 -25.81 20.74
C GLN A 531 -4.26 -25.85 19.74
N ILE A 532 -4.44 -26.50 18.60
CA ILE A 532 -3.41 -26.54 17.54
C ILE A 532 -3.11 -25.12 17.03
N ARG A 533 -4.13 -24.34 16.75
CA ARG A 533 -4.01 -22.94 16.31
C ARG A 533 -3.27 -22.09 17.35
N ASP A 534 -3.63 -22.21 18.63
CA ASP A 534 -3.00 -21.45 19.70
C ASP A 534 -1.52 -21.86 19.87
N THR A 535 -1.17 -23.16 19.72
CA THR A 535 0.22 -23.64 19.71
C THR A 535 1.04 -23.00 18.57
N ILE A 536 0.44 -22.84 17.40
CA ILE A 536 1.13 -22.16 16.27
C ILE A 536 1.27 -20.66 16.56
N ALA A 537 0.24 -20.02 17.13
CA ALA A 537 0.27 -18.62 17.53
C ALA A 537 1.37 -18.30 18.53
N ASP A 538 1.65 -19.22 19.47
CA ASP A 538 2.74 -19.07 20.45
C ASP A 538 4.15 -19.03 19.79
N ASN A 539 4.25 -19.51 18.55
CA ASN A 539 5.51 -19.51 17.78
C ASN A 539 5.60 -18.39 16.73
N VAL A 540 4.78 -17.34 16.85
CA VAL A 540 4.70 -16.25 15.88
C VAL A 540 6.06 -15.62 15.56
N ALA A 541 6.93 -15.43 16.55
CA ALA A 541 8.27 -14.85 16.35
C ALA A 541 9.17 -15.68 15.42
N ARG A 542 9.20 -17.00 15.60
CA ARG A 542 9.95 -17.92 14.74
C ARG A 542 9.43 -17.89 13.32
N ILE A 543 8.10 -17.90 13.16
CA ILE A 543 7.43 -17.90 11.87
C ILE A 543 7.69 -16.61 11.11
N GLN A 544 7.58 -15.46 11.79
CA GLN A 544 7.86 -14.15 11.16
C GLN A 544 9.33 -14.01 10.76
N ALA A 545 10.28 -14.48 11.56
CA ALA A 545 11.69 -14.47 11.21
C ALA A 545 11.95 -15.27 9.94
N THR A 546 11.39 -16.48 9.85
CA THR A 546 11.49 -17.34 8.66
C THR A 546 10.78 -16.73 7.45
N ALA A 547 9.60 -16.15 7.61
CA ALA A 547 8.86 -15.49 6.53
C ALA A 547 9.67 -14.33 5.93
N ARG A 548 10.32 -13.50 6.75
CA ARG A 548 11.22 -12.44 6.31
C ARG A 548 12.44 -12.98 5.58
N ALA A 549 13.04 -14.07 6.05
CA ALA A 549 14.15 -14.72 5.38
C ALA A 549 13.74 -15.26 4.01
N VAL A 550 12.59 -15.92 3.90
CA VAL A 550 12.00 -16.39 2.62
C VAL A 550 11.75 -15.21 1.67
N ALA A 551 11.18 -14.10 2.15
CA ALA A 551 10.96 -12.91 1.35
C ALA A 551 12.26 -12.32 0.79
N GLN A 552 13.32 -12.25 1.61
CA GLN A 552 14.64 -11.78 1.18
C GLN A 552 15.24 -12.67 0.09
N ILE A 553 15.22 -14.00 0.28
CA ILE A 553 15.70 -14.95 -0.71
C ILE A 553 14.98 -14.78 -2.04
N ASP A 554 13.64 -14.69 -2.00
CA ASP A 554 12.82 -14.54 -3.20
C ASP A 554 13.14 -13.25 -3.97
N VAL A 555 13.36 -12.13 -3.25
CA VAL A 555 13.79 -10.87 -3.86
C VAL A 555 15.14 -11.02 -4.57
N PHE A 556 16.16 -11.61 -3.92
CA PHE A 556 17.48 -11.71 -4.52
C PHE A 556 17.52 -12.71 -5.67
N VAL A 557 16.77 -13.80 -5.56
CA VAL A 557 16.55 -14.76 -6.67
C VAL A 557 15.87 -14.06 -7.85
N SER A 558 14.87 -13.22 -7.62
CA SER A 558 14.21 -12.42 -8.66
C SER A 558 15.18 -11.45 -9.33
N LEU A 559 15.95 -10.68 -8.56
CA LEU A 559 16.92 -9.71 -9.08
C LEU A 559 18.06 -10.40 -9.86
N ALA A 560 18.55 -11.55 -9.37
CA ALA A 560 19.56 -12.34 -10.06
C ALA A 560 19.04 -12.91 -11.39
N LEU A 561 17.81 -13.43 -11.39
CA LEU A 561 17.19 -13.93 -12.62
C LEU A 561 17.04 -12.82 -13.67
N VAL A 562 16.53 -11.65 -13.26
CA VAL A 562 16.36 -10.50 -14.15
C VAL A 562 17.70 -10.04 -14.71
N ALA A 563 18.74 -10.01 -13.89
CA ALA A 563 20.09 -9.66 -14.30
C ALA A 563 20.65 -10.62 -15.36
N GLY A 564 20.53 -11.93 -15.14
CA GLY A 564 20.98 -12.96 -16.09
C GLY A 564 20.20 -12.92 -17.40
N GLN A 565 18.86 -12.86 -17.34
CA GLN A 565 18.01 -12.86 -18.54
C GLN A 565 18.15 -11.63 -19.43
N ASN A 566 18.54 -10.48 -18.85
CA ASN A 566 18.60 -9.20 -19.54
C ASN A 566 20.03 -8.70 -19.78
N ASN A 567 21.05 -9.50 -19.50
CA ASN A 567 22.45 -9.11 -19.58
C ASN A 567 22.72 -7.78 -18.86
N TYR A 568 22.32 -7.70 -17.58
CA TYR A 568 22.62 -6.55 -16.73
C TYR A 568 24.00 -6.70 -16.11
N CYS A 569 24.75 -5.62 -16.02
CA CYS A 569 26.06 -5.60 -15.41
C CYS A 569 25.99 -5.26 -13.91
N LYS A 570 26.97 -5.75 -13.14
CA LYS A 570 27.20 -5.35 -11.76
C LYS A 570 27.77 -3.94 -11.71
N PRO A 571 27.06 -2.92 -11.18
CA PRO A 571 27.59 -1.58 -11.10
C PRO A 571 28.62 -1.45 -9.98
N LYS A 572 29.66 -0.65 -10.22
CA LYS A 572 30.57 -0.17 -9.16
C LYS A 572 29.91 0.98 -8.40
N ILE A 573 30.01 0.97 -7.08
CA ILE A 573 29.44 2.02 -6.24
C ILE A 573 30.59 2.86 -5.67
N ASN A 574 30.51 4.19 -5.84
CA ASN A 574 31.51 5.12 -5.37
C ASN A 574 30.89 6.24 -4.53
N GLU A 575 31.73 6.92 -3.73
CA GLU A 575 31.38 8.07 -2.92
C GLU A 575 31.90 9.38 -3.52
N SER A 576 32.59 9.33 -4.66
CA SER A 576 33.14 10.50 -5.35
C SER A 576 32.06 11.35 -6.05
N GLY A 577 30.83 10.84 -6.13
CA GLY A 577 29.71 11.48 -6.81
C GLY A 577 29.76 11.38 -8.34
N VAL A 578 30.69 10.61 -8.92
CA VAL A 578 30.78 10.41 -10.38
C VAL A 578 29.74 9.36 -10.80
N ILE A 579 28.97 9.69 -11.83
CA ILE A 579 28.04 8.79 -12.51
C ILE A 579 28.58 8.57 -13.92
N ASP A 580 29.11 7.36 -14.20
CA ASP A 580 29.64 6.97 -15.51
C ASP A 580 28.98 5.67 -15.95
N ILE A 581 28.09 5.77 -16.91
CA ILE A 581 27.31 4.67 -17.49
C ILE A 581 27.70 4.51 -18.94
N LYS A 582 28.16 3.32 -19.33
CA LYS A 582 28.47 2.95 -20.72
C LYS A 582 27.44 1.98 -21.25
N GLY A 583 26.97 2.23 -22.47
CA GLY A 583 25.98 1.37 -23.11
C GLY A 583 24.70 1.21 -22.31
N GLY A 584 24.23 2.29 -21.65
CA GLY A 584 23.01 2.28 -20.83
C GLY A 584 21.77 2.04 -21.65
N ARG A 585 20.82 1.24 -21.13
CA ARG A 585 19.53 0.91 -21.75
C ARG A 585 18.38 1.24 -20.80
N HIS A 586 17.23 1.55 -21.34
CA HIS A 586 16.04 1.81 -20.52
C HIS A 586 15.37 0.49 -20.14
N PRO A 587 15.33 0.08 -18.85
CA PRO A 587 14.93 -1.26 -18.44
C PRO A 587 13.50 -1.62 -18.87
N VAL A 588 12.60 -0.65 -18.89
CA VAL A 588 11.20 -0.86 -19.26
C VAL A 588 11.02 -0.81 -20.77
N VAL A 589 11.54 0.23 -21.42
CA VAL A 589 11.33 0.46 -22.86
C VAL A 589 11.95 -0.68 -23.70
N GLU A 590 13.13 -1.18 -23.32
CA GLU A 590 13.76 -2.33 -24.02
C GLU A 590 12.90 -3.60 -23.98
N LYS A 591 12.04 -3.76 -22.95
CA LYS A 591 11.10 -4.89 -22.82
C LYS A 591 9.77 -4.67 -23.55
N MET A 592 9.41 -3.41 -23.80
CA MET A 592 8.16 -3.06 -24.49
C MET A 592 8.33 -3.01 -26.00
N ILE A 593 9.55 -2.81 -26.52
CA ILE A 593 9.86 -2.83 -27.95
C ILE A 593 9.84 -4.28 -28.45
N VAL A 594 8.94 -4.57 -29.38
CA VAL A 594 8.74 -5.95 -29.90
C VAL A 594 9.53 -6.20 -31.19
N ASN A 595 9.73 -5.18 -32.05
CA ASN A 595 10.24 -5.34 -33.42
C ASN A 595 11.53 -4.55 -33.70
N ASP A 596 12.07 -3.82 -32.74
CA ASP A 596 13.25 -2.97 -32.89
C ASP A 596 14.26 -3.29 -31.78
N MET A 597 15.55 -3.02 -32.02
CA MET A 597 16.57 -3.06 -30.97
C MET A 597 16.61 -1.73 -30.25
N PHE A 598 16.69 -1.76 -28.92
CA PHE A 598 16.92 -0.55 -28.14
C PHE A 598 18.31 0.01 -28.42
N ILE A 599 18.42 1.31 -28.65
CA ILE A 599 19.70 2.00 -28.86
C ILE A 599 20.24 2.43 -27.50
N ASP A 600 21.37 1.88 -27.12
CA ASP A 600 22.07 2.19 -25.89
C ASP A 600 22.69 3.59 -25.92
N ASN A 601 22.90 4.18 -24.73
CA ASN A 601 23.50 5.50 -24.61
C ASN A 601 24.44 5.59 -23.39
N ASP A 602 25.51 6.37 -23.56
CA ASP A 602 26.44 6.70 -22.49
C ASP A 602 25.92 7.89 -21.66
N THR A 603 26.16 7.87 -20.34
CA THR A 603 25.89 9.01 -19.45
C THR A 603 27.11 9.24 -18.58
N TYR A 604 27.61 10.48 -18.57
CA TYR A 604 28.70 10.88 -17.70
C TYR A 604 28.33 12.18 -16.98
N LEU A 605 28.35 12.15 -15.64
CA LEU A 605 28.15 13.32 -14.77
C LEU A 605 29.16 13.29 -13.64
N ASP A 606 29.74 14.45 -13.32
CA ASP A 606 30.67 14.62 -12.20
C ASP A 606 30.38 15.91 -11.42
N ASN A 607 31.08 16.12 -10.31
CA ASN A 607 30.91 17.33 -9.48
C ASN A 607 31.71 18.53 -9.93
N HIS A 608 32.51 18.43 -11.03
CA HIS A 608 33.50 19.42 -11.45
C HIS A 608 33.27 19.94 -12.87
N ASN A 609 33.51 19.08 -13.88
CA ASN A 609 33.58 19.49 -15.28
C ASN A 609 32.30 19.21 -16.06
N ASN A 610 31.51 18.19 -15.66
CA ASN A 610 30.27 17.82 -16.33
C ASN A 610 29.16 17.62 -15.29
N ARG A 611 28.79 18.66 -14.60
CA ARG A 611 27.72 18.66 -13.61
C ARG A 611 26.36 18.74 -14.29
N ILE A 612 26.24 19.55 -15.32
CA ILE A 612 25.01 19.77 -16.07
C ILE A 612 25.24 19.37 -17.52
N SER A 613 24.41 18.46 -18.02
CA SER A 613 24.33 18.12 -19.43
C SER A 613 23.07 18.75 -20.04
N ILE A 614 23.23 19.77 -20.86
CA ILE A 614 22.15 20.36 -21.65
C ILE A 614 21.92 19.50 -22.90
N ILE A 615 20.70 18.96 -23.06
CA ILE A 615 20.36 18.03 -24.11
C ILE A 615 19.36 18.68 -25.07
N THR A 616 19.81 18.96 -26.31
CA THR A 616 18.98 19.57 -27.35
C THR A 616 18.53 18.53 -28.38
N GLY A 617 17.49 18.86 -29.14
CA GLY A 617 16.97 18.02 -30.21
C GLY A 617 15.43 17.90 -30.16
N PRO A 618 14.81 17.29 -31.19
CA PRO A 618 13.36 17.22 -31.31
C PRO A 618 12.72 16.29 -30.24
N ASN A 619 11.46 16.56 -29.89
CA ASN A 619 10.77 15.88 -28.78
C ASN A 619 10.57 14.37 -28.97
N MET A 620 10.35 13.90 -30.20
CA MET A 620 10.15 12.47 -30.49
C MET A 620 11.46 11.69 -30.63
N ALA A 621 12.60 12.32 -30.48
CA ALA A 621 13.90 11.67 -30.71
C ALA A 621 14.42 10.84 -29.53
N GLY A 622 13.77 10.89 -28.33
CA GLY A 622 14.11 10.05 -27.17
C GLY A 622 14.86 10.75 -26.03
N LYS A 623 14.91 12.10 -25.97
CA LYS A 623 15.54 12.85 -24.87
C LYS A 623 15.04 12.42 -23.49
N SER A 624 13.73 12.50 -23.29
CA SER A 624 13.09 12.14 -22.00
C SER A 624 13.30 10.66 -21.62
N THR A 625 13.31 9.75 -22.62
CA THR A 625 13.64 8.33 -22.41
C THR A 625 15.07 8.14 -21.91
N TYR A 626 16.03 8.84 -22.53
CA TYR A 626 17.44 8.81 -22.11
C TYR A 626 17.64 9.34 -20.70
N MET A 627 17.00 10.45 -20.35
CA MET A 627 17.14 11.00 -19.00
C MET A 627 16.52 10.09 -17.93
N ARG A 628 15.32 9.56 -18.19
CA ARG A 628 14.69 8.57 -17.31
C ARG A 628 15.52 7.31 -17.17
N GLN A 629 16.08 6.79 -18.26
CA GLN A 629 17.03 5.66 -18.28
C GLN A 629 18.16 5.88 -17.28
N SER A 630 18.81 7.04 -17.32
CA SER A 630 19.94 7.36 -16.44
C SER A 630 19.52 7.39 -14.97
N ALA A 631 18.36 8.00 -14.66
CA ALA A 631 17.81 8.02 -13.31
C ALA A 631 17.45 6.60 -12.82
N LEU A 632 16.84 5.77 -13.67
CA LEU A 632 16.47 4.39 -13.32
C LEU A 632 17.69 3.50 -13.09
N ILE A 633 18.77 3.67 -13.87
CA ILE A 633 20.04 2.95 -13.67
C ILE A 633 20.66 3.32 -12.31
N VAL A 634 20.69 4.59 -11.95
CA VAL A 634 21.18 5.06 -10.63
C VAL A 634 20.33 4.49 -9.51
N LEU A 635 19.00 4.53 -9.64
CA LEU A 635 18.06 3.97 -8.68
C LEU A 635 18.26 2.45 -8.52
N MET A 636 18.34 1.69 -9.61
CA MET A 636 18.60 0.25 -9.57
C MET A 636 19.92 -0.09 -8.90
N ALA A 637 20.97 0.67 -9.16
CA ALA A 637 22.26 0.51 -8.48
C ALA A 637 22.14 0.69 -6.95
N GLN A 638 21.37 1.65 -6.50
CA GLN A 638 21.15 1.92 -5.07
C GLN A 638 20.10 1.00 -4.41
N ILE A 639 19.27 0.31 -5.18
CA ILE A 639 18.51 -0.86 -4.67
C ILE A 639 19.47 -2.01 -4.31
N GLY A 640 20.67 -2.03 -4.89
CA GLY A 640 21.63 -3.14 -4.83
C GLY A 640 21.49 -4.13 -5.99
N SER A 641 20.69 -3.78 -7.02
CA SER A 641 20.51 -4.60 -8.22
C SER A 641 21.63 -4.41 -9.25
N PHE A 642 21.75 -5.33 -10.18
CA PHE A 642 22.49 -5.15 -11.43
C PHE A 642 21.68 -4.21 -12.35
N VAL A 643 22.37 -3.56 -13.29
CA VAL A 643 21.82 -2.47 -14.09
C VAL A 643 21.91 -2.74 -15.60
N PRO A 644 20.97 -2.23 -16.40
CA PRO A 644 20.95 -2.40 -17.85
C PRO A 644 22.01 -1.51 -18.54
N ALA A 645 23.27 -1.92 -18.47
CA ALA A 645 24.40 -1.22 -19.07
C ALA A 645 25.51 -2.23 -19.44
N GLU A 646 26.47 -1.83 -20.28
CA GLU A 646 27.69 -2.59 -20.50
C GLU A 646 28.62 -2.49 -19.28
N SER A 647 28.74 -1.30 -18.73
CA SER A 647 29.41 -1.04 -17.47
C SER A 647 28.85 0.22 -16.81
N ALA A 648 28.88 0.26 -15.47
CA ALA A 648 28.40 1.40 -14.72
C ALA A 648 29.29 1.65 -13.48
N ASN A 649 29.61 2.90 -13.22
CA ASN A 649 30.24 3.37 -11.99
C ASN A 649 29.36 4.49 -11.42
N ILE A 650 28.66 4.18 -10.35
CA ILE A 650 27.57 5.01 -9.83
C ILE A 650 27.97 5.66 -8.51
N GLY A 651 28.05 6.98 -8.51
CA GLY A 651 28.15 7.78 -7.29
C GLY A 651 26.81 7.81 -6.55
N ILE A 652 26.87 7.56 -5.24
CA ILE A 652 25.68 7.59 -4.40
C ILE A 652 25.00 8.95 -4.48
N VAL A 653 23.69 8.95 -4.70
CA VAL A 653 22.85 10.13 -4.67
C VAL A 653 21.88 10.05 -3.50
N ASP A 654 21.62 11.18 -2.87
CA ASP A 654 20.71 11.28 -1.73
C ASP A 654 19.26 11.46 -2.16
N ARG A 655 19.04 12.05 -3.34
CA ARG A 655 17.72 12.36 -3.88
C ARG A 655 17.70 12.28 -5.40
N ILE A 656 16.59 11.83 -5.95
CA ILE A 656 16.29 11.96 -7.38
C ILE A 656 15.05 12.83 -7.52
N PHE A 657 15.19 13.91 -8.28
CA PHE A 657 14.08 14.77 -8.66
C PHE A 657 13.87 14.74 -10.16
N THR A 658 12.62 14.65 -10.56
CA THR A 658 12.26 14.67 -11.97
C THR A 658 11.17 15.69 -12.24
N ARG A 659 11.36 16.49 -13.26
CA ARG A 659 10.33 17.31 -13.88
C ARG A 659 10.23 16.89 -15.33
N VAL A 660 9.17 16.15 -15.70
CA VAL A 660 8.99 15.60 -17.05
C VAL A 660 7.56 15.82 -17.50
N GLY A 661 7.37 16.60 -18.59
CA GLY A 661 6.09 16.81 -19.27
C GLY A 661 4.98 17.41 -18.38
N ALA A 662 4.10 18.22 -18.94
CA ALA A 662 2.91 18.69 -18.25
C ALA A 662 1.84 17.58 -18.23
N SER A 663 1.40 17.15 -17.07
CA SER A 663 0.07 16.56 -16.92
C SER A 663 -0.88 17.71 -16.58
N ASP A 664 -1.92 17.91 -17.38
CA ASP A 664 -3.00 18.82 -17.03
C ASP A 664 -3.67 18.29 -15.75
N ASP A 665 -3.48 19.00 -14.66
CA ASP A 665 -4.23 18.75 -13.42
C ASP A 665 -5.46 19.68 -13.42
N LEU A 666 -6.48 19.25 -14.15
CA LEU A 666 -7.76 19.95 -14.23
C LEU A 666 -8.48 20.02 -12.89
N ALA A 667 -8.14 19.13 -11.97
CA ALA A 667 -8.80 19.05 -10.66
C ALA A 667 -8.35 20.17 -9.71
N SER A 668 -7.09 20.62 -9.80
CA SER A 668 -6.55 21.69 -8.93
C SER A 668 -6.88 23.09 -9.44
N GLY A 669 -7.42 23.25 -10.65
CA GLY A 669 -7.71 24.55 -11.25
C GLY A 669 -6.47 25.41 -11.53
N GLN A 670 -5.26 24.88 -11.36
CA GLN A 670 -4.00 25.58 -11.61
C GLN A 670 -3.60 25.48 -13.08
N SER A 671 -2.99 26.55 -13.61
CA SER A 671 -2.44 26.51 -14.96
C SER A 671 -1.25 25.53 -15.00
N THR A 672 -1.04 24.87 -16.16
CA THR A 672 0.09 23.97 -16.39
C THR A 672 1.45 24.62 -16.09
N PHE A 673 1.56 25.93 -16.36
CA PHE A 673 2.77 26.70 -16.05
C PHE A 673 2.96 26.89 -14.53
N MET A 674 1.89 27.12 -13.75
CA MET A 674 1.99 27.23 -12.30
C MET A 674 2.38 25.91 -11.65
N VAL A 675 1.81 24.78 -12.10
CA VAL A 675 2.22 23.45 -11.66
C VAL A 675 3.69 23.22 -11.96
N GLU A 676 4.16 23.56 -13.16
CA GLU A 676 5.56 23.48 -13.54
C GLU A 676 6.46 24.30 -12.60
N MET A 677 6.10 25.54 -12.34
CA MET A 677 6.90 26.43 -11.46
C MET A 677 6.93 25.95 -10.01
N ASN A 678 5.83 25.39 -9.50
CA ASN A 678 5.77 24.78 -8.18
C ASN A 678 6.69 23.55 -8.08
N GLU A 679 6.71 22.69 -9.10
CA GLU A 679 7.62 21.54 -9.14
C GLU A 679 9.08 21.99 -9.19
N VAL A 680 9.43 22.96 -10.05
CA VAL A 680 10.79 23.52 -10.13
C VAL A 680 11.19 24.17 -8.83
N ALA A 681 10.31 24.97 -8.22
CA ALA A 681 10.58 25.59 -6.92
C ALA A 681 10.82 24.55 -5.82
N ASN A 682 10.02 23.46 -5.80
CA ASN A 682 10.21 22.33 -4.91
C ASN A 682 11.61 21.71 -5.11
N ILE A 683 12.02 21.46 -6.35
CA ILE A 683 13.32 20.90 -6.69
C ILE A 683 14.45 21.81 -6.20
N LEU A 684 14.43 23.10 -6.54
CA LEU A 684 15.49 24.04 -6.23
C LEU A 684 15.67 24.29 -4.71
N ARG A 685 14.59 24.25 -3.95
CA ARG A 685 14.64 24.36 -2.48
C ARG A 685 15.17 23.11 -1.80
N ASN A 686 15.02 21.97 -2.41
CA ASN A 686 15.08 20.66 -1.75
C ASN A 686 16.22 19.78 -2.23
N ALA A 687 16.78 20.06 -3.38
CA ALA A 687 17.95 19.36 -3.87
C ALA A 687 19.20 19.74 -3.07
N THR A 688 20.16 18.83 -3.07
CA THR A 688 21.49 19.00 -2.49
C THR A 688 22.57 18.86 -3.57
N ALA A 689 23.81 19.10 -3.25
CA ALA A 689 24.92 18.85 -4.17
C ALA A 689 25.08 17.37 -4.57
N ASN A 690 24.54 16.44 -3.77
CA ASN A 690 24.56 15.01 -4.06
C ASN A 690 23.33 14.51 -4.81
N SER A 691 22.36 15.39 -5.09
CA SER A 691 21.13 15.03 -5.78
C SER A 691 21.36 14.84 -7.29
N LEU A 692 20.47 14.04 -7.92
CA LEU A 692 20.35 13.90 -9.37
C LEU A 692 19.04 14.53 -9.83
N LEU A 693 19.15 15.52 -10.72
CA LEU A 693 18.01 16.26 -11.27
C LEU A 693 17.77 15.88 -12.73
N ILE A 694 16.52 15.60 -13.06
CA ILE A 694 16.04 15.33 -14.42
C ILE A 694 15.02 16.43 -14.77
N LEU A 695 15.44 17.39 -15.57
CA LEU A 695 14.63 18.56 -15.93
C LEU A 695 14.32 18.55 -17.42
N ASP A 696 13.06 18.40 -17.78
CA ASP A 696 12.60 18.29 -19.16
C ASP A 696 11.70 19.48 -19.52
N GLU A 697 12.12 20.23 -20.52
CA GLU A 697 11.39 21.35 -21.14
C GLU A 697 10.89 22.44 -20.17
N ILE A 698 11.75 22.91 -19.26
CA ILE A 698 11.44 24.01 -18.36
C ILE A 698 11.16 25.31 -19.12
N GLY A 699 10.10 26.03 -18.71
CA GLY A 699 9.71 27.32 -19.29
C GLY A 699 8.82 27.21 -20.53
N ARG A 700 8.32 26.02 -20.90
CA ARG A 700 7.50 25.83 -22.10
C ARG A 700 6.07 26.41 -21.97
N GLY A 701 5.57 26.56 -20.77
CA GLY A 701 4.19 26.98 -20.48
C GLY A 701 3.92 28.49 -20.58
N THR A 702 4.94 29.31 -20.96
CA THR A 702 4.85 30.77 -21.02
C THR A 702 5.43 31.36 -22.32
N SER A 703 5.60 32.68 -22.40
CA SER A 703 6.21 33.33 -23.59
C SER A 703 7.66 32.84 -23.77
N THR A 704 8.14 32.82 -25.02
CA THR A 704 9.47 32.30 -25.35
C THR A 704 10.58 33.01 -24.57
N PHE A 705 10.48 34.33 -24.43
CA PHE A 705 11.50 35.10 -23.68
C PHE A 705 11.48 34.85 -22.18
N ASP A 706 10.28 34.81 -21.57
CA ASP A 706 10.15 34.52 -20.15
C ASP A 706 10.63 33.10 -19.83
N GLY A 707 10.18 32.12 -20.66
CA GLY A 707 10.57 30.72 -20.52
C GLY A 707 12.08 30.51 -20.64
N LEU A 708 12.71 31.11 -21.66
CA LEU A 708 14.17 31.10 -21.85
C LEU A 708 14.88 31.71 -20.63
N SER A 709 14.42 32.88 -20.18
CA SER A 709 15.05 33.60 -19.04
C SER A 709 14.99 32.78 -17.76
N ILE A 710 13.85 32.13 -17.48
CA ILE A 710 13.67 31.25 -16.33
C ILE A 710 14.59 30.04 -16.45
N ALA A 711 14.58 29.35 -17.61
CA ALA A 711 15.41 28.17 -17.82
C ALA A 711 16.90 28.49 -17.70
N TRP A 712 17.34 29.63 -18.22
CA TRP A 712 18.72 30.13 -18.10
C TRP A 712 19.12 30.35 -16.63
N ALA A 713 18.29 31.08 -15.88
CA ALA A 713 18.54 31.38 -14.46
C ALA A 713 18.54 30.08 -13.61
N VAL A 714 17.68 29.13 -13.91
CA VAL A 714 17.67 27.81 -13.26
C VAL A 714 18.97 27.05 -13.47
N VAL A 715 19.49 27.02 -14.72
CA VAL A 715 20.79 26.39 -15.00
C VAL A 715 21.95 27.09 -14.29
N GLU A 716 21.98 28.42 -14.28
CA GLU A 716 23.00 29.20 -13.52
C GLU A 716 22.94 28.86 -12.02
N TYR A 717 21.74 28.85 -11.43
CA TYR A 717 21.54 28.54 -10.01
C TYR A 717 22.04 27.13 -9.68
N ILE A 718 21.68 26.12 -10.49
CA ILE A 718 22.10 24.75 -10.26
C ILE A 718 23.60 24.55 -10.48
N SER A 719 24.20 25.25 -11.47
CA SER A 719 25.61 25.12 -11.79
C SER A 719 26.54 25.64 -10.70
N ASN A 720 26.05 26.54 -9.87
CA ASN A 720 26.85 27.21 -8.83
C ASN A 720 26.97 26.32 -7.58
N PRO A 721 28.17 25.80 -7.22
CA PRO A 721 28.38 24.94 -6.08
C PRO A 721 28.08 25.60 -4.71
N LYS A 722 28.02 26.93 -4.68
CA LYS A 722 27.70 27.68 -3.44
C LYS A 722 26.21 27.82 -3.22
N LEU A 723 25.40 27.65 -4.28
CA LEU A 723 23.95 27.73 -4.21
C LEU A 723 23.36 26.32 -4.16
N LEU A 724 23.66 25.45 -5.14
CA LEU A 724 23.16 24.10 -5.20
C LEU A 724 24.23 23.08 -5.60
N GLY A 725 24.72 23.12 -6.82
CA GLY A 725 25.79 22.22 -7.29
C GLY A 725 25.37 20.81 -7.62
N ALA A 726 24.08 20.56 -7.90
CA ALA A 726 23.52 19.24 -8.16
C ALA A 726 23.85 18.73 -9.57
N LYS A 727 23.99 17.40 -9.72
CA LYS A 727 24.12 16.74 -11.03
C LYS A 727 22.80 16.78 -11.77
N THR A 728 22.84 17.26 -13.03
CA THR A 728 21.59 17.53 -13.76
C THR A 728 21.66 17.09 -15.22
N LEU A 729 20.63 16.40 -15.67
CA LEU A 729 20.28 16.21 -17.07
C LEU A 729 19.17 17.20 -17.42
N PHE A 730 19.44 18.13 -18.33
CA PHE A 730 18.54 19.22 -18.68
C PHE A 730 18.16 19.15 -20.16
N ALA A 731 16.97 18.66 -20.48
CA ALA A 731 16.49 18.67 -21.86
C ALA A 731 15.73 19.97 -22.18
N THR A 732 16.01 20.53 -23.33
CA THR A 732 15.40 21.78 -23.76
C THR A 732 15.20 21.85 -25.27
N HIS A 733 14.28 22.70 -25.68
CA HIS A 733 14.11 23.11 -27.06
C HIS A 733 14.67 24.53 -27.31
N TYR A 734 15.14 25.22 -26.25
CA TYR A 734 15.83 26.50 -26.36
C TYR A 734 17.28 26.27 -26.76
N HIS A 735 17.60 26.53 -28.05
CA HIS A 735 18.96 26.37 -28.56
C HIS A 735 19.92 27.36 -27.93
N GLU A 736 19.43 28.54 -27.54
CA GLU A 736 20.16 29.59 -26.86
C GLU A 736 20.84 29.15 -25.57
N LEU A 737 20.27 28.15 -24.85
CA LEU A 737 20.88 27.60 -23.64
C LEU A 737 22.22 26.90 -23.93
N THR A 738 22.52 26.53 -25.17
CA THR A 738 23.81 25.93 -25.54
C THR A 738 24.97 26.92 -25.39
N GLU A 739 24.70 28.22 -25.40
CA GLU A 739 25.72 29.28 -25.15
C GLU A 739 26.26 29.27 -23.71
N LEU A 740 25.62 28.53 -22.78
CA LEU A 740 26.11 28.36 -21.42
C LEU A 740 27.36 27.47 -21.34
N GLU A 741 27.60 26.58 -22.32
CA GLU A 741 28.87 25.89 -22.47
C GLU A 741 29.96 26.94 -22.83
N GLY A 742 31.02 26.96 -22.07
CA GLY A 742 32.07 28.00 -22.23
C GLY A 742 31.87 29.23 -21.36
N LYS A 743 30.64 29.57 -20.92
CA LYS A 743 30.39 30.59 -19.91
C LYS A 743 30.42 29.98 -18.49
N LEU A 744 29.96 28.71 -18.35
CA LEU A 744 29.94 27.94 -17.10
C LEU A 744 30.84 26.71 -17.26
N ASN A 745 31.83 26.55 -16.40
CA ASN A 745 32.83 25.47 -16.52
C ASN A 745 32.26 24.04 -16.30
N SER A 746 31.09 23.93 -15.70
CA SER A 746 30.48 22.65 -15.34
C SER A 746 29.30 22.25 -16.24
N VAL A 747 29.05 23.03 -17.31
CA VAL A 747 27.95 22.79 -18.28
C VAL A 747 28.53 22.27 -19.58
N ASN A 748 27.96 21.21 -20.10
CA ASN A 748 28.29 20.61 -21.39
C ASN A 748 27.04 20.38 -22.26
N ASN A 749 27.19 20.60 -23.54
CA ASN A 749 26.10 20.42 -24.51
C ASN A 749 26.13 19.03 -25.14
N TYR A 750 24.97 18.48 -25.26
CA TYR A 750 24.69 17.22 -25.95
C TYR A 750 23.50 17.38 -26.88
N CYS A 751 23.45 16.59 -27.95
CA CYS A 751 22.30 16.55 -28.81
C CYS A 751 22.00 15.12 -29.27
N ILE A 752 20.78 14.92 -29.74
CA ILE A 752 20.41 13.64 -30.36
C ILE A 752 20.92 13.65 -31.80
N ALA A 753 21.67 12.60 -32.14
CA ALA A 753 22.16 12.40 -33.48
C ALA A 753 20.99 12.18 -34.48
N VAL A 754 21.01 12.97 -35.55
CA VAL A 754 20.01 12.92 -36.62
C VAL A 754 20.74 12.68 -37.92
N LYS A 755 20.23 11.78 -38.74
CA LYS A 755 20.71 11.57 -40.13
C LYS A 755 19.72 12.16 -41.10
N GLU A 756 20.16 13.20 -41.81
CA GLU A 756 19.39 13.80 -42.90
C GLU A 756 19.48 12.93 -44.16
N LYS A 757 18.36 12.63 -44.78
CA LYS A 757 18.26 11.87 -46.03
C LYS A 757 17.37 12.67 -47.02
N GLY A 758 17.98 13.70 -47.64
CA GLY A 758 17.20 14.68 -48.42
C GLY A 758 16.30 15.53 -47.54
N ASP A 759 14.99 15.55 -47.84
CA ASP A 759 13.96 16.24 -47.04
C ASP A 759 13.45 15.43 -45.83
N ASP A 760 13.91 14.17 -45.69
CA ASP A 760 13.50 13.28 -44.63
C ASP A 760 14.62 13.18 -43.58
N ILE A 761 14.21 12.95 -42.31
CA ILE A 761 15.11 12.78 -41.16
C ILE A 761 14.92 11.40 -40.56
N VAL A 762 16.03 10.82 -40.14
CA VAL A 762 16.03 9.58 -39.31
C VAL A 762 16.69 9.91 -38.00
N PHE A 763 15.94 9.72 -36.91
CA PHE A 763 16.45 9.85 -35.55
C PHE A 763 17.28 8.62 -35.20
N LEU A 764 18.57 8.81 -34.93
CA LEU A 764 19.47 7.72 -34.56
C LEU A 764 19.32 7.34 -33.07
N ARG A 765 18.58 8.13 -32.30
CA ARG A 765 18.33 7.92 -30.84
C ARG A 765 19.63 7.80 -30.02
N LYS A 766 20.77 8.28 -30.57
CA LYS A 766 22.07 8.29 -29.92
C LYS A 766 22.39 9.70 -29.43
N ILE A 767 22.77 9.85 -28.18
CA ILE A 767 23.22 11.11 -27.59
C ILE A 767 24.70 11.31 -27.94
N VAL A 768 25.03 12.48 -28.49
CA VAL A 768 26.41 12.85 -28.87
C VAL A 768 26.74 14.21 -28.29
N LYS A 769 28.04 14.48 -28.09
CA LYS A 769 28.52 15.76 -27.58
C LYS A 769 28.36 16.84 -28.66
N GLY A 770 27.87 18.01 -28.25
CA GLY A 770 27.65 19.21 -29.13
C GLY A 770 26.21 19.72 -29.01
N GLY A 771 25.94 20.89 -29.54
CA GLY A 771 24.61 21.48 -29.64
C GLY A 771 23.94 21.11 -30.98
N ALA A 772 22.63 21.08 -31.01
CA ALA A 772 21.87 20.98 -32.27
C ALA A 772 21.67 22.39 -32.85
N ASP A 773 22.21 22.63 -34.03
CA ASP A 773 22.13 23.94 -34.72
C ASP A 773 20.79 24.19 -35.44
N LYS A 774 19.95 23.16 -35.59
CA LYS A 774 18.70 23.23 -36.35
C LYS A 774 17.50 22.71 -35.54
N SER A 775 16.39 23.41 -35.73
CA SER A 775 15.07 22.93 -35.27
C SER A 775 14.49 21.96 -36.30
N TYR A 776 14.00 20.80 -35.85
CA TYR A 776 13.37 19.77 -36.72
C TYR A 776 11.87 19.67 -36.55
N GLY A 777 11.21 20.69 -36.01
CA GLY A 777 9.76 20.67 -35.75
C GLY A 777 8.90 20.45 -36.99
N ILE A 778 9.27 21.09 -38.14
CA ILE A 778 8.55 20.95 -39.40
C ILE A 778 8.69 19.53 -39.97
N GLN A 779 9.87 18.92 -39.84
CA GLN A 779 10.11 17.55 -40.29
C GLN A 779 9.31 16.54 -39.46
N VAL A 780 9.23 16.76 -38.13
CA VAL A 780 8.37 15.95 -37.24
C VAL A 780 6.90 16.12 -37.63
N ALA A 781 6.44 17.33 -37.94
CA ALA A 781 5.09 17.58 -38.40
C ALA A 781 4.78 16.82 -39.71
N LYS A 782 5.75 16.75 -40.63
CA LYS A 782 5.65 15.94 -41.86
C LYS A 782 5.52 14.45 -41.53
N LEU A 783 6.35 13.92 -40.63
CA LEU A 783 6.28 12.52 -40.19
C LEU A 783 4.94 12.18 -39.50
N ALA A 784 4.33 13.15 -38.85
CA ALA A 784 3.02 13.01 -38.22
C ALA A 784 1.84 13.03 -39.20
N GLY A 785 2.11 13.27 -40.50
CA GLY A 785 1.11 13.27 -41.56
C GLY A 785 0.38 14.61 -41.75
N ILE A 786 0.94 15.73 -41.28
CA ILE A 786 0.37 17.06 -41.58
C ILE A 786 0.42 17.33 -43.08
N PRO A 787 -0.67 17.90 -43.68
CA PRO A 787 -0.75 18.14 -45.12
C PRO A 787 0.44 18.95 -45.67
N GLU A 788 0.93 18.55 -46.83
CA GLU A 788 2.17 19.10 -47.45
C GLU A 788 2.10 20.62 -47.73
N LEU A 789 0.91 21.13 -48.01
CA LEU A 789 0.68 22.58 -48.17
C LEU A 789 1.00 23.37 -46.86
N VAL A 790 0.63 22.81 -45.70
CA VAL A 790 0.93 23.42 -44.40
C VAL A 790 2.42 23.34 -44.13
N ILE A 791 3.06 22.19 -44.40
CA ILE A 791 4.50 21.98 -44.22
C ILE A 791 5.31 22.97 -45.07
N ASN A 792 4.98 23.13 -46.36
CA ASN A 792 5.68 24.05 -47.22
C ASN A 792 5.52 25.51 -46.78
N ARG A 793 4.29 25.90 -46.38
CA ARG A 793 4.07 27.24 -45.81
C ARG A 793 4.84 27.48 -44.50
N ALA A 794 4.93 26.47 -43.62
CA ALA A 794 5.69 26.56 -42.41
C ALA A 794 7.20 26.74 -42.69
N LYS A 795 7.75 26.05 -43.69
CA LYS A 795 9.15 26.27 -44.16
C LYS A 795 9.40 27.69 -44.61
N ASP A 796 8.49 28.28 -45.37
CA ASP A 796 8.60 29.67 -45.86
C ASP A 796 8.59 30.66 -44.68
N ILE A 797 7.70 30.44 -43.69
CA ILE A 797 7.60 31.30 -42.49
C ILE A 797 8.87 31.21 -41.64
N VAL A 798 9.40 30.00 -41.42
CA VAL A 798 10.67 29.84 -40.64
C VAL A 798 11.81 30.55 -41.30
N ASN A 799 11.94 30.46 -42.64
CA ASN A 799 13.00 31.18 -43.37
C ASN A 799 12.88 32.71 -43.24
N GLN A 800 11.66 33.25 -43.12
CA GLN A 800 11.42 34.68 -42.91
C GLN A 800 11.72 35.09 -41.46
N LEU A 801 11.42 34.23 -40.44
CA LEU A 801 11.68 34.52 -39.03
C LEU A 801 13.15 34.38 -38.70
N SER A 802 13.87 33.42 -39.29
CA SER A 802 15.31 33.22 -39.07
C SER A 802 16.18 34.38 -39.54
N ALA A 803 15.66 35.28 -40.39
CA ALA A 803 16.34 36.51 -40.82
C ALA A 803 16.44 37.56 -39.69
N ASN A 804 15.71 37.42 -38.59
CA ASN A 804 15.69 38.29 -37.38
C ASN A 804 16.27 37.61 -36.12
N ASP A 805 17.38 36.93 -36.25
CA ASP A 805 17.91 36.00 -35.21
C ASP A 805 18.35 36.75 -33.93
N ILE A 806 17.91 36.24 -32.78
CA ILE A 806 18.14 36.76 -31.42
C ILE A 806 19.53 36.33 -30.92
N THR A 807 20.15 35.36 -31.58
CA THR A 807 21.39 34.67 -31.13
C THR A 807 22.55 35.63 -30.87
N GLU A 808 22.66 36.75 -31.58
CA GLU A 808 23.72 37.79 -31.31
C GLU A 808 23.51 38.54 -30.00
N THR A 809 22.24 38.74 -29.59
CA THR A 809 21.94 39.43 -28.33
C THR A 809 22.23 38.54 -27.11
N VAL A 810 21.97 37.24 -27.25
CA VAL A 810 22.20 36.23 -26.19
C VAL A 810 23.70 35.99 -25.95
N LYS A 811 24.55 36.10 -26.99
CA LYS A 811 26.02 35.99 -26.83
C LYS A 811 26.61 37.03 -25.88
N ASN A 812 25.95 38.16 -25.73
CA ASN A 812 26.45 39.31 -24.93
C ASN A 812 25.92 39.30 -23.48
N ILE A 813 25.10 38.35 -23.08
CA ILE A 813 24.64 38.22 -21.70
C ILE A 813 25.81 37.75 -20.83
N SER A 814 26.20 38.54 -19.83
CA SER A 814 27.24 38.17 -18.84
C SER A 814 26.67 37.25 -17.77
N VAL A 815 27.43 36.20 -17.43
CA VAL A 815 27.07 35.27 -16.31
C VAL A 815 27.33 36.00 -14.98
N GLU A 816 26.37 36.07 -14.09
CA GLU A 816 26.57 36.61 -12.75
C GLU A 816 27.51 35.69 -11.97
N GLY A 817 28.71 36.16 -11.70
CA GLY A 817 29.74 35.49 -10.89
C GLY A 817 31.18 35.75 -11.24
N GLN A 818 31.52 36.41 -12.39
CA GLN A 818 32.91 36.71 -12.78
C GLN A 818 33.31 38.19 -12.71
N ALA A 819 32.47 39.08 -12.21
CA ALA A 819 32.88 40.48 -12.01
C ALA A 819 33.61 40.67 -10.67
N SER A 820 34.94 40.77 -10.78
CA SER A 820 35.78 41.33 -9.72
C SER A 820 35.45 42.83 -9.55
N GLY A 821 34.67 43.15 -8.51
CA GLY A 821 34.40 44.57 -8.21
C GLY A 821 33.51 44.70 -6.96
N LYS A 822 34.16 45.12 -5.88
CA LYS A 822 33.55 45.47 -4.60
C LYS A 822 32.16 46.10 -4.74
N LYS A 823 31.10 45.38 -4.44
CA LYS A 823 29.82 45.96 -4.02
C LYS A 823 29.17 45.06 -2.96
N LYS A 824 28.65 45.74 -1.93
CA LYS A 824 28.01 45.27 -0.73
C LYS A 824 27.29 43.89 -0.86
N LYS A 825 27.64 43.00 0.06
CA LYS A 825 26.87 41.78 0.34
C LYS A 825 25.40 42.14 0.58
N PRO A 826 24.45 41.55 -0.13
CA PRO A 826 23.12 41.44 0.42
C PRO A 826 23.20 40.40 1.57
N HIS A 827 22.74 40.75 2.73
CA HIS A 827 22.49 39.81 3.83
C HIS A 827 21.44 38.82 3.36
N LEU A 828 21.84 37.58 3.22
CA LEU A 828 20.94 36.46 2.82
C LEU A 828 20.19 35.89 4.03
N ASP A 829 20.24 36.55 5.19
CA ASP A 829 19.60 36.08 6.42
C ASP A 829 18.22 36.69 6.69
N GLU A 830 17.71 37.53 5.80
CA GLU A 830 16.34 38.02 5.80
C GLU A 830 15.75 37.88 4.41
N VAL A 831 15.40 36.64 4.03
CA VAL A 831 14.35 36.41 3.03
C VAL A 831 13.04 36.64 3.75
N ASP A 832 12.54 37.85 3.59
CA ASP A 832 11.22 38.26 4.02
C ASP A 832 10.20 37.28 3.39
N LEU A 833 9.65 36.39 4.21
CA LEU A 833 8.61 35.42 3.83
C LEU A 833 7.33 36.09 3.35
N THR A 834 7.27 37.42 3.38
CA THR A 834 6.15 38.25 2.89
C THR A 834 6.18 38.49 1.37
N GLN A 835 7.18 38.02 0.62
CA GLN A 835 7.23 38.20 -0.85
C GLN A 835 6.87 36.93 -1.67
N MET A 836 6.24 35.96 -1.08
CA MET A 836 5.85 34.72 -1.75
C MET A 836 4.34 34.52 -1.92
N SER A 837 3.57 35.59 -2.07
CA SER A 837 2.22 35.50 -2.58
C SER A 837 2.09 36.40 -3.80
N LEU A 838 2.22 35.79 -4.97
CA LEU A 838 1.91 36.44 -6.26
C LEU A 838 0.39 36.64 -6.42
N PHE A 839 -0.39 36.26 -5.43
CA PHE A 839 -1.84 36.45 -5.33
C PHE A 839 -2.25 37.49 -4.26
N ASP A 840 -1.32 38.14 -3.58
CA ASP A 840 -1.59 39.27 -2.70
C ASP A 840 -1.72 40.59 -3.46
N THR A 841 -2.62 40.61 -4.44
CA THR A 841 -3.07 41.86 -5.04
C THR A 841 -4.53 42.17 -4.75
N VAL A 842 -5.07 41.57 -3.70
CA VAL A 842 -6.28 42.09 -3.08
C VAL A 842 -5.87 42.70 -1.75
N LYS A 843 -6.05 44.01 -1.63
CA LYS A 843 -5.77 44.78 -0.42
C LYS A 843 -6.64 44.28 0.76
N ASP A 844 -6.23 43.16 1.38
CA ASP A 844 -6.78 42.73 2.67
C ASP A 844 -6.19 43.51 3.86
N ASP A 845 -5.20 44.31 3.60
CA ASP A 845 -4.44 45.05 4.62
C ASP A 845 -5.33 45.97 5.46
N ASP A 846 -6.32 46.62 4.88
CA ASP A 846 -7.25 47.51 5.59
C ASP A 846 -8.27 46.76 6.46
N ILE A 847 -8.72 45.54 6.07
CA ILE A 847 -9.64 44.74 6.90
C ILE A 847 -8.91 44.06 8.04
N ILE A 848 -7.70 43.56 7.76
CA ILE A 848 -6.83 42.99 8.79
C ILE A 848 -6.38 44.05 9.78
N GLN A 849 -6.07 45.27 9.31
CA GLN A 849 -5.72 46.38 10.15
C GLN A 849 -6.89 46.87 11.01
N GLU A 850 -8.07 46.97 10.41
CA GLU A 850 -9.33 47.29 11.12
C GLU A 850 -9.68 46.24 12.18
N LEU A 851 -9.41 44.96 11.91
CA LEU A 851 -9.60 43.85 12.85
C LEU A 851 -8.57 43.91 14.01
N ARG A 852 -7.34 44.32 13.75
CA ARG A 852 -6.27 44.48 14.77
C ARG A 852 -6.56 45.68 15.70
N ASP A 853 -7.19 46.72 15.18
CA ASP A 853 -7.48 47.93 15.91
C ASP A 853 -8.78 47.84 16.74
N VAL A 854 -9.51 46.72 16.66
CA VAL A 854 -10.71 46.47 17.47
C VAL A 854 -10.31 46.11 18.90
N ASP A 855 -10.61 46.97 19.84
CA ASP A 855 -10.46 46.71 21.27
C ASP A 855 -11.67 45.95 21.84
N ILE A 856 -11.56 44.61 21.81
CA ILE A 856 -12.65 43.70 22.25
C ILE A 856 -12.94 43.86 23.75
N SER A 857 -11.97 44.33 24.56
CA SER A 857 -12.11 44.44 26.02
C SER A 857 -13.06 45.56 26.45
N HIS A 858 -13.33 46.53 25.57
CA HIS A 858 -14.21 47.68 25.83
C HIS A 858 -15.51 47.67 25.03
N MET A 859 -15.82 46.54 24.33
CA MET A 859 -17.02 46.41 23.51
C MET A 859 -18.10 45.57 24.22
N THR A 860 -19.39 45.96 24.05
CA THR A 860 -20.47 45.06 24.44
C THR A 860 -20.60 43.88 23.47
N PRO A 861 -21.17 42.72 23.89
CA PRO A 861 -21.34 41.56 22.99
C PRO A 861 -22.09 41.92 21.71
N MET A 862 -23.01 42.90 21.78
CA MET A 862 -23.82 43.33 20.63
C MET A 862 -22.99 44.21 19.67
N ASP A 863 -22.10 45.05 20.19
CA ASP A 863 -21.20 45.87 19.39
C ASP A 863 -20.13 45.00 18.69
N ALA A 864 -19.62 43.97 19.36
CA ALA A 864 -18.70 43.00 18.78
C ALA A 864 -19.37 42.23 17.63
N LEU A 865 -20.63 41.83 17.79
CA LEU A 865 -21.38 41.11 16.75
C LEU A 865 -21.71 42.03 15.56
N ASN A 866 -22.04 43.29 15.80
CA ASN A 866 -22.25 44.27 14.74
C ASN A 866 -20.94 44.57 13.98
N LYS A 867 -19.81 44.67 14.68
CA LYS A 867 -18.51 44.90 14.05
C LYS A 867 -18.04 43.72 13.21
N LEU A 868 -18.27 42.48 13.70
CA LEU A 868 -18.03 41.24 12.93
C LEU A 868 -18.88 41.19 11.67
N TYR A 869 -20.16 41.55 11.77
CA TYR A 869 -21.09 41.62 10.64
C TYR A 869 -20.65 42.66 9.59
N GLU A 870 -20.17 43.82 10.06
CA GLU A 870 -19.63 44.89 9.21
C GLU A 870 -18.39 44.43 8.43
N LEU A 871 -17.45 43.78 9.12
CA LEU A 871 -16.24 43.19 8.50
C LEU A 871 -16.60 42.09 7.52
N GLN A 872 -17.54 41.21 7.87
CA GLN A 872 -18.00 40.14 6.96
C GLN A 872 -18.64 40.71 5.70
N ASN A 873 -19.46 41.78 5.82
CA ASN A 873 -20.03 42.43 4.65
C ASN A 873 -19.00 43.12 3.78
N LYS A 874 -17.94 43.71 4.39
CA LYS A 874 -16.80 44.28 3.64
C LYS A 874 -16.08 43.19 2.84
N VAL A 875 -15.90 42.00 3.40
CA VAL A 875 -15.32 40.83 2.68
C VAL A 875 -16.26 40.40 1.55
N LYS A 876 -17.56 40.21 1.81
CA LYS A 876 -18.53 39.73 0.81
C LYS A 876 -18.77 40.69 -0.35
N ASN A 877 -18.58 41.98 -0.16
CA ASN A 877 -18.80 43.00 -1.19
C ASN A 877 -17.52 43.30 -2.01
N ARG A 878 -16.42 42.56 -1.79
CA ARG A 878 -15.17 42.68 -2.53
C ARG A 878 -14.99 41.64 -3.64
N TRP A 879 -15.90 40.68 -3.69
CA TRP A 879 -15.94 39.63 -4.71
C TRP A 879 -17.17 39.77 -5.61
#